data_38464b1eaedaa6c66890c47213b94677
#
_entry.id   38464b1eaedaa6c66890c47213b94677
#
_cell.length_a   1.000
_cell.length_b   1.000
_cell.length_c   1.000
_cell.angle_alpha   90.00
_cell.angle_beta   90.00
_cell.angle_gamma   90.00
#
_symmetry.space_group_name_H-M   'P 1'
#
loop_
_entity.id
_entity.type
_entity.pdbx_description
1 polymer ?
#
loop_
_entity_poly.entity_id
_entity_poly.type
_entity_poly.pdbx_seq_one_letter_code
_entity_poly.pdbx_strand_id
1 'polypeptide(L)'
;MRSIADTDYGTPAIQSLGSLKLVSLEIDGQAVKVPVGTTVMRAAALSRIGIPRLCATDTLAAFGSCRLCLVQIEGMKGYPASCTTPVAEGMKVSTQNAKLAEIRRGVMELYISDHPPDCEGCAPDGRCEVQEMATAVGFERNRYGFGGANHFSAEHAGVANPLFSAVDASNPYFRFDPSQCIVCSRCVRACDEVQGTFALTIQGRGFDSKVVASQDESFLSSECVSCGACVQACPTSALLEKSVIEKGQAESSVVTTCAYCGVGCSFRAEMKGEEVVRMVPHIDGKANHGHACVKGRFATGYATHKDRITTPMIRSRISDPWTVVSWDEAIAHTASEFRRIQSKYGRDSIGGITSSRCTNEETWLVQKLVRAAFGNNNVDTCARVCHSPTGYGLKATLGESAGTQDFDSVMQADVIFVIGANPTDAHPVFASQMKRRLREGAKLIIADPRSIDLVRSPHVQADYLLKLRPGTNVALLNAMAHVIVNEGLVDEAFVASRCEAAAFAQWKTFIADASHSPEASESETGVPAALVRAAARLFATAGNAAIYYGLGVTEHSQGSTAVMAIANLAMATGNIGRRGVGVNPLRGQNNVQGSCDMGSFPHELPGYRHVSDSSVRASFEHDWGVPILAEPGLRIPNMFEAALDGEFMGLYVEGEDIGQSDPNTQHVTAALSAMECVVVQDLFLNETAKFAHVFLPGSTFLEKDGTFTNAERRISRVRRVMKPKSGYADWEITQLLSNALGYPMNYAHPSEIMDEIARLTPTFSGVSYARLDELGSIQWPCNAEAPDGTPTMHVEEFVRGKGRFMRTEYVPTTEKVNAKFPLILTTGRILSQYNVGAQTRRTSNTVWHDEDRIEIHPHDAEQRGIAEGDWVGIASRAGDTVLRAQISERMQPGVVYTTFHFPFSGANVITTENSDWATNCPEYKVTAVEITRVSQPSEWQQRYRAFSEVQQQLLRERRLEKSS
;
A
#
# COMPACT_ATOMS: atom_id res chain seq x y z
N MET A 1 -17.82 -10.98 10.97
CA MET A 1 -17.65 -10.81 12.43
C MET A 1 -17.02 -9.48 12.71
N ARG A 2 -17.66 -8.67 13.52
CA ARG A 2 -17.16 -7.33 13.91
C ARG A 2 -15.92 -7.43 14.77
N SER A 3 -15.20 -6.30 14.89
CA SER A 3 -14.21 -6.17 15.96
C SER A 3 -14.89 -6.21 17.33
N ILE A 4 -14.19 -6.77 18.29
CA ILE A 4 -14.65 -6.82 19.71
C ILE A 4 -14.82 -5.43 20.33
N ALA A 5 -14.26 -4.39 19.72
CA ALA A 5 -14.23 -3.03 20.23
C ALA A 5 -15.10 -2.03 19.43
N ASP A 6 -15.70 -2.44 18.29
CA ASP A 6 -16.45 -1.52 17.43
C ASP A 6 -17.95 -1.58 17.71
N THR A 7 -18.59 -0.40 17.81
CA THR A 7 -20.04 -0.26 17.86
C THR A 7 -20.58 -0.08 16.44
N ASP A 8 -21.55 -0.91 16.04
CA ASP A 8 -22.25 -0.78 14.76
C ASP A 8 -23.58 -0.04 14.95
N TYR A 9 -23.66 1.13 14.36
CA TYR A 9 -24.87 1.97 14.40
C TYR A 9 -25.94 1.59 13.37
N GLY A 10 -25.74 0.50 12.64
CA GLY A 10 -26.73 -0.12 11.75
C GLY A 10 -26.82 0.48 10.35
N THR A 11 -26.40 1.71 10.13
CA THR A 11 -26.31 2.35 8.83
C THR A 11 -25.13 3.34 8.81
N PRO A 12 -24.53 3.64 7.65
CA PRO A 12 -23.42 4.56 7.55
C PRO A 12 -23.72 5.96 8.11
N ALA A 13 -22.69 6.63 8.61
CA ALA A 13 -22.78 8.04 8.99
C ALA A 13 -22.99 8.91 7.74
N ILE A 14 -23.69 10.03 7.91
CA ILE A 14 -23.76 11.05 6.86
C ILE A 14 -22.38 11.70 6.74
N GLN A 15 -21.76 11.56 5.59
CA GLN A 15 -20.54 12.27 5.25
C GLN A 15 -20.89 13.63 4.66
N SER A 16 -20.43 14.74 5.26
CA SER A 16 -20.60 16.09 4.74
C SER A 16 -19.34 16.90 4.98
N LEU A 17 -18.99 17.69 3.99
CA LEU A 17 -17.86 18.63 4.03
C LEU A 17 -18.22 20.00 4.64
N GLY A 18 -19.43 20.15 5.15
CA GLY A 18 -19.91 21.41 5.73
C GLY A 18 -20.80 21.21 6.98
N SER A 19 -21.28 22.30 7.57
CA SER A 19 -22.23 22.25 8.70
C SER A 19 -23.51 21.55 8.30
N LEU A 20 -23.81 20.40 8.90
CA LEU A 20 -25.02 19.65 8.64
C LEU A 20 -26.22 20.31 9.31
N LYS A 21 -27.29 20.56 8.53
CA LYS A 21 -28.58 20.95 9.10
C LYS A 21 -29.07 19.81 10.01
N LEU A 22 -29.41 20.16 11.25
CA LEU A 22 -29.95 19.21 12.23
C LEU A 22 -31.47 19.19 12.17
N VAL A 23 -32.04 18.02 12.40
CA VAL A 23 -33.49 17.81 12.60
C VAL A 23 -33.72 17.24 13.98
N SER A 24 -34.88 17.61 14.56
CA SER A 24 -35.34 17.12 15.86
C SER A 24 -36.50 16.15 15.67
N LEU A 25 -36.47 15.03 16.38
CA LEU A 25 -37.49 13.99 16.34
C LEU A 25 -37.64 13.38 17.72
N GLU A 26 -38.68 12.54 17.90
CA GLU A 26 -38.91 11.76 19.10
C GLU A 26 -38.83 10.27 18.79
N ILE A 27 -38.10 9.50 19.57
CA ILE A 27 -37.99 8.04 19.46
C ILE A 27 -38.32 7.45 20.86
N ASP A 28 -39.38 6.66 20.94
CA ASP A 28 -39.91 6.06 22.19
C ASP A 28 -40.04 7.06 23.35
N GLY A 29 -40.51 8.30 23.03
CA GLY A 29 -40.69 9.38 24.02
C GLY A 29 -39.41 10.17 24.31
N GLN A 30 -38.26 9.81 23.73
CA GLN A 30 -36.99 10.50 23.89
C GLN A 30 -36.74 11.51 22.74
N ALA A 31 -36.43 12.75 23.08
CA ALA A 31 -36.06 13.76 22.09
C ALA A 31 -34.65 13.47 21.52
N VAL A 32 -34.53 13.41 20.21
CA VAL A 32 -33.30 13.10 19.47
C VAL A 32 -33.03 14.18 18.45
N LYS A 33 -31.78 14.62 18.34
CA LYS A 33 -31.35 15.63 17.36
C LYS A 33 -30.17 15.10 16.56
N VAL A 34 -30.32 14.99 15.23
CA VAL A 34 -29.33 14.38 14.34
C VAL A 34 -29.29 15.12 12.99
N PRO A 35 -28.25 14.93 12.19
CA PRO A 35 -28.16 15.51 10.83
C PRO A 35 -29.30 15.05 9.92
N VAL A 36 -29.75 15.94 9.03
CA VAL A 36 -30.66 15.61 7.92
C VAL A 36 -30.08 14.45 7.10
N GLY A 37 -30.93 13.51 6.71
CA GLY A 37 -30.52 12.32 5.95
C GLY A 37 -30.10 11.14 6.84
N THR A 38 -29.89 11.33 8.14
CA THR A 38 -29.68 10.22 9.09
C THR A 38 -30.87 9.28 9.03
N THR A 39 -30.65 7.96 9.07
CA THR A 39 -31.74 7.00 9.14
C THR A 39 -32.31 6.93 10.55
N VAL A 40 -33.60 6.53 10.66
CA VAL A 40 -34.25 6.29 11.97
C VAL A 40 -33.44 5.26 12.79
N MET A 41 -32.90 4.23 12.15
CA MET A 41 -32.04 3.21 12.81
C MET A 41 -30.80 3.83 13.45
N ARG A 42 -30.06 4.67 12.71
CA ARG A 42 -28.85 5.31 13.24
C ARG A 42 -29.18 6.33 14.32
N ALA A 43 -30.24 7.10 14.13
CA ALA A 43 -30.72 8.06 15.14
C ALA A 43 -31.07 7.35 16.46
N ALA A 44 -31.75 6.21 16.39
CA ALA A 44 -32.06 5.36 17.56
C ALA A 44 -30.77 4.83 18.22
N ALA A 45 -29.85 4.27 17.44
CA ALA A 45 -28.59 3.75 17.95
C ALA A 45 -27.71 4.82 18.63
N LEU A 46 -27.64 6.03 18.07
CA LEU A 46 -26.97 7.18 18.70
C LEU A 46 -27.59 7.59 20.04
N SER A 47 -28.90 7.33 20.21
CA SER A 47 -29.64 7.55 21.45
C SER A 47 -29.69 6.31 22.35
N ARG A 48 -28.87 5.29 22.09
CA ARG A 48 -28.79 4.00 22.81
C ARG A 48 -30.10 3.20 22.78
N ILE A 49 -30.92 3.40 21.77
CA ILE A 49 -32.14 2.61 21.52
C ILE A 49 -31.79 1.54 20.47
N GLY A 50 -31.83 0.27 20.85
CA GLY A 50 -31.57 -0.87 20.02
C GLY A 50 -32.73 -1.24 19.09
N ILE A 51 -32.52 -1.28 17.78
CA ILE A 51 -33.48 -1.81 16.80
C ILE A 51 -32.89 -3.08 16.19
N PRO A 52 -33.59 -4.26 16.27
CA PRO A 52 -33.08 -5.51 15.71
C PRO A 52 -32.84 -5.42 14.20
N ARG A 53 -31.76 -6.04 13.71
CA ARG A 53 -31.37 -6.03 12.29
C ARG A 53 -30.47 -7.22 11.94
N LEU A 54 -30.48 -7.63 10.66
CA LEU A 54 -29.52 -8.62 10.11
C LEU A 54 -28.87 -8.14 8.81
N CYS A 55 -29.61 -7.48 7.89
CA CYS A 55 -29.06 -7.04 6.59
C CYS A 55 -28.38 -5.67 6.64
N ALA A 56 -28.56 -4.88 7.70
CA ALA A 56 -28.01 -3.54 7.85
C ALA A 56 -26.74 -3.54 8.72
N THR A 57 -25.77 -2.70 8.37
CA THR A 57 -24.53 -2.42 9.11
C THR A 57 -24.06 -1.02 8.72
N ASP A 58 -23.24 -0.38 9.54
CA ASP A 58 -22.76 0.97 9.27
C ASP A 58 -21.64 1.04 8.22
N THR A 59 -21.17 -0.08 7.72
CA THR A 59 -20.19 -0.17 6.62
C THR A 59 -20.79 -0.33 5.23
N LEU A 60 -22.14 -0.53 5.12
CA LEU A 60 -22.85 -0.77 3.86
C LEU A 60 -24.08 0.12 3.74
N ALA A 61 -24.41 0.52 2.53
CA ALA A 61 -25.66 1.24 2.25
C ALA A 61 -26.88 0.46 2.73
N ALA A 62 -27.88 1.15 3.23
CA ALA A 62 -29.08 0.52 3.77
C ALA A 62 -29.90 -0.19 2.67
N PHE A 63 -30.28 -1.44 2.87
CA PHE A 63 -30.94 -2.29 1.89
C PHE A 63 -32.39 -2.68 2.26
N GLY A 64 -32.70 -2.84 3.57
CA GLY A 64 -34.05 -3.07 4.06
C GLY A 64 -34.64 -4.47 3.78
N SER A 65 -33.81 -5.47 3.46
CA SER A 65 -34.28 -6.82 3.05
C SER A 65 -34.74 -7.71 4.20
N CYS A 66 -34.07 -7.67 5.35
CA CYS A 66 -34.35 -8.61 6.45
C CYS A 66 -35.66 -8.38 7.20
N ARG A 67 -36.23 -7.18 7.14
CA ARG A 67 -37.49 -6.79 7.80
C ARG A 67 -37.52 -6.93 9.33
N LEU A 68 -36.39 -7.10 9.99
CA LEU A 68 -36.34 -7.09 11.46
C LEU A 68 -36.41 -5.67 12.04
N CYS A 69 -35.97 -4.66 11.29
CA CYS A 69 -35.84 -3.29 11.76
C CYS A 69 -37.11 -2.43 11.58
N LEU A 70 -38.26 -3.06 11.45
CA LEU A 70 -39.53 -2.33 11.28
C LEU A 70 -39.84 -1.49 12.52
N VAL A 71 -40.39 -0.28 12.29
CA VAL A 71 -40.82 0.68 13.31
C VAL A 71 -42.22 1.22 13.00
N GLN A 72 -42.90 1.78 14.00
CA GLN A 72 -44.12 2.56 13.78
C GLN A 72 -43.77 4.05 13.77
N ILE A 73 -44.30 4.79 12.80
CA ILE A 73 -44.12 6.24 12.71
C ILE A 73 -45.49 6.90 12.69
N GLU A 74 -45.73 7.87 13.58
CA GLU A 74 -47.02 8.57 13.69
C GLU A 74 -47.36 9.23 12.33
N GLY A 75 -48.58 9.01 11.86
CA GLY A 75 -49.06 9.52 10.57
C GLY A 75 -48.63 8.71 9.34
N MET A 76 -47.74 7.71 9.46
CA MET A 76 -47.38 6.82 8.36
C MET A 76 -48.18 5.50 8.40
N LYS A 77 -48.62 5.06 7.23
CA LYS A 77 -49.36 3.79 7.08
C LYS A 77 -48.35 2.60 7.08
N GLY A 78 -48.63 1.59 7.90
CA GLY A 78 -47.81 0.38 7.98
C GLY A 78 -46.60 0.52 8.90
N TYR A 79 -45.62 -0.36 8.69
CA TYR A 79 -44.38 -0.42 9.49
C TYR A 79 -43.16 -0.29 8.54
N PRO A 80 -42.62 0.96 8.37
CA PRO A 80 -41.44 1.16 7.54
C PRO A 80 -40.19 0.53 8.18
N ALA A 81 -39.19 0.22 7.31
CA ALA A 81 -37.88 -0.25 7.77
C ALA A 81 -37.03 0.93 8.24
N SER A 82 -36.67 0.94 9.50
CA SER A 82 -35.89 2.07 10.09
C SER A 82 -34.52 2.29 9.44
N CYS A 83 -33.91 1.23 8.88
CA CYS A 83 -32.61 1.34 8.21
C CYS A 83 -32.65 2.11 6.89
N THR A 84 -33.81 2.16 6.20
CA THR A 84 -33.98 2.86 4.91
C THR A 84 -34.83 4.13 5.02
N THR A 85 -35.35 4.42 6.20
CA THR A 85 -36.23 5.59 6.41
C THR A 85 -35.42 6.76 6.99
N PRO A 86 -35.23 7.86 6.24
CA PRO A 86 -34.56 9.05 6.76
C PRO A 86 -35.43 9.77 7.79
N VAL A 87 -34.79 10.41 8.77
CA VAL A 87 -35.46 11.22 9.76
C VAL A 87 -36.04 12.50 9.19
N ALA A 88 -37.13 12.98 9.76
CA ALA A 88 -37.74 14.27 9.41
C ALA A 88 -38.07 15.07 10.69
N GLU A 89 -38.19 16.41 10.52
CA GLU A 89 -38.50 17.31 11.64
C GLU A 89 -39.85 16.96 12.26
N GLY A 90 -39.89 16.84 13.58
CA GLY A 90 -41.07 16.51 14.35
C GLY A 90 -41.55 15.05 14.24
N MET A 91 -40.79 14.17 13.57
CA MET A 91 -41.16 12.77 13.43
C MET A 91 -41.26 12.09 14.81
N LYS A 92 -42.35 11.31 15.04
CA LYS A 92 -42.49 10.49 16.25
C LYS A 92 -42.42 9.02 15.87
N VAL A 93 -41.44 8.32 16.45
CA VAL A 93 -41.16 6.93 16.18
C VAL A 93 -41.37 6.08 17.42
N SER A 94 -42.10 4.98 17.28
CA SER A 94 -42.17 3.90 18.27
C SER A 94 -41.38 2.71 17.73
N THR A 95 -40.37 2.29 18.49
CA THR A 95 -39.56 1.13 18.12
C THR A 95 -40.09 -0.18 18.71
N GLN A 96 -40.95 -0.10 19.66
CA GLN A 96 -41.50 -1.26 20.38
C GLN A 96 -43.02 -1.15 20.60
N ASN A 97 -43.75 -2.18 20.20
CA ASN A 97 -45.13 -2.42 20.55
C ASN A 97 -45.48 -3.90 20.31
N ALA A 98 -46.62 -4.38 20.79
CA ALA A 98 -47.01 -5.79 20.69
C ALA A 98 -47.02 -6.32 19.25
N LYS A 99 -47.47 -5.48 18.27
CA LYS A 99 -47.53 -5.89 16.86
C LYS A 99 -46.15 -5.98 16.23
N LEU A 100 -45.25 -5.04 16.52
CA LEU A 100 -43.86 -5.09 16.07
C LEU A 100 -43.15 -6.32 16.66
N ALA A 101 -43.33 -6.62 17.91
CA ALA A 101 -42.79 -7.81 18.55
C ALA A 101 -43.26 -9.11 17.89
N GLU A 102 -44.56 -9.21 17.57
CA GLU A 102 -45.15 -10.35 16.86
C GLU A 102 -44.50 -10.50 15.46
N ILE A 103 -44.45 -9.42 14.68
CA ILE A 103 -43.87 -9.43 13.31
C ILE A 103 -42.39 -9.85 13.35
N ARG A 104 -41.60 -9.26 14.24
CA ARG A 104 -40.15 -9.54 14.35
C ARG A 104 -39.89 -10.99 14.75
N ARG A 105 -40.68 -11.55 15.70
CA ARG A 105 -40.58 -12.98 16.05
C ARG A 105 -40.90 -13.85 14.85
N GLY A 106 -41.99 -13.57 14.10
CA GLY A 106 -42.34 -14.33 12.91
C GLY A 106 -41.25 -14.27 11.83
N VAL A 107 -40.61 -13.10 11.62
CA VAL A 107 -39.47 -12.96 10.68
C VAL A 107 -38.27 -13.79 11.16
N MET A 108 -37.95 -13.75 12.47
CA MET A 108 -36.86 -14.55 13.04
C MET A 108 -37.11 -16.04 12.93
N GLU A 109 -38.37 -16.50 13.16
CA GLU A 109 -38.74 -17.90 12.94
C GLU A 109 -38.45 -18.39 11.53
N LEU A 110 -38.71 -17.54 10.51
CA LEU A 110 -38.40 -17.90 9.12
C LEU A 110 -36.88 -18.03 8.90
N TYR A 111 -36.07 -17.15 9.47
CA TYR A 111 -34.60 -17.29 9.39
C TYR A 111 -34.10 -18.57 10.07
N ILE A 112 -34.60 -18.84 11.28
CA ILE A 112 -34.12 -19.97 12.06
C ILE A 112 -34.70 -21.30 11.54
N SER A 113 -35.81 -21.29 10.79
CA SER A 113 -36.34 -22.52 10.18
C SER A 113 -35.38 -23.17 9.16
N ASP A 114 -34.46 -22.38 8.61
CA ASP A 114 -33.47 -22.81 7.62
C ASP A 114 -32.01 -22.62 8.09
N HIS A 115 -31.78 -22.31 9.36
CA HIS A 115 -30.45 -22.13 9.95
C HIS A 115 -30.17 -23.20 10.99
N PRO A 116 -29.01 -23.93 10.93
CA PRO A 116 -28.73 -24.99 11.90
C PRO A 116 -28.80 -24.49 13.33
N PRO A 117 -29.49 -25.21 14.26
CA PRO A 117 -29.66 -24.78 15.64
C PRO A 117 -28.47 -25.12 16.54
N ASP A 118 -27.46 -25.82 16.04
CA ASP A 118 -26.26 -26.22 16.81
C ASP A 118 -25.34 -25.02 17.02
N CYS A 119 -25.65 -24.18 17.97
CA CYS A 119 -24.85 -23.02 18.32
C CYS A 119 -23.63 -23.41 19.18
N GLU A 120 -23.69 -24.44 19.99
CA GLU A 120 -22.58 -24.86 20.86
C GLU A 120 -21.37 -25.37 20.04
N GLY A 121 -21.64 -26.05 18.94
CA GLY A 121 -20.61 -26.49 17.98
C GLY A 121 -20.16 -25.43 17.00
N CYS A 122 -20.76 -24.23 17.01
CA CYS A 122 -20.47 -23.17 16.05
C CYS A 122 -19.32 -22.29 16.55
N ALA A 123 -18.27 -22.10 15.73
CA ALA A 123 -17.07 -21.34 16.08
C ALA A 123 -17.31 -19.90 16.60
N PRO A 124 -18.34 -19.13 16.14
CA PRO A 124 -18.65 -17.81 16.66
C PRO A 124 -19.62 -17.81 17.85
N ASP A 125 -19.82 -18.93 18.54
CA ASP A 125 -20.74 -18.97 19.69
C ASP A 125 -20.53 -17.78 20.64
N GLY A 126 -21.67 -17.19 21.09
CA GLY A 126 -21.67 -15.97 21.89
C GLY A 126 -21.33 -14.66 21.15
N ARG A 127 -21.02 -14.70 19.82
CA ARG A 127 -20.74 -13.51 18.96
C ARG A 127 -21.43 -13.57 17.60
N CYS A 128 -22.46 -14.38 17.47
CA CYS A 128 -23.28 -14.49 16.25
C CYS A 128 -24.42 -13.46 16.30
N GLU A 129 -24.51 -12.61 15.25
CA GLU A 129 -25.59 -11.61 15.20
C GLU A 129 -26.98 -12.24 15.09
N VAL A 130 -27.09 -13.47 14.56
CA VAL A 130 -28.39 -14.20 14.53
C VAL A 130 -28.81 -14.59 15.93
N GLN A 131 -27.90 -15.07 16.78
CA GLN A 131 -28.17 -15.37 18.20
C GLN A 131 -28.58 -14.11 18.97
N GLU A 132 -27.83 -13.01 18.81
CA GLU A 132 -28.15 -11.74 19.44
C GLU A 132 -29.53 -11.23 19.04
N MET A 133 -29.86 -11.29 17.75
CA MET A 133 -31.15 -10.83 17.24
C MET A 133 -32.29 -11.75 17.62
N ALA A 134 -32.09 -13.07 17.69
CA ALA A 134 -33.07 -14.02 18.21
C ALA A 134 -33.44 -13.68 19.67
N THR A 135 -32.43 -13.43 20.50
CA THR A 135 -32.65 -12.99 21.90
C THR A 135 -33.36 -11.64 21.94
N ALA A 136 -32.92 -10.65 21.14
CA ALA A 136 -33.50 -9.30 21.14
C ALA A 136 -34.97 -9.24 20.71
N VAL A 137 -35.43 -10.18 19.87
CA VAL A 137 -36.83 -10.27 19.46
C VAL A 137 -37.67 -11.18 20.35
N GLY A 138 -37.11 -11.80 21.40
CA GLY A 138 -37.78 -12.76 22.28
C GLY A 138 -38.19 -14.02 21.52
N PHE A 139 -37.29 -14.60 20.75
CA PHE A 139 -37.52 -15.87 20.06
C PHE A 139 -37.52 -17.00 21.07
N GLU A 140 -38.58 -17.80 21.11
CA GLU A 140 -38.76 -18.90 22.05
C GLU A 140 -38.85 -20.27 21.35
N ARG A 141 -39.53 -20.31 20.21
CA ARG A 141 -39.74 -21.56 19.46
C ARG A 141 -39.98 -21.29 17.98
N ASN A 142 -39.68 -22.27 17.15
CA ASN A 142 -39.98 -22.27 15.75
C ASN A 142 -41.26 -23.08 15.46
N ARG A 143 -42.29 -22.43 14.94
CA ARG A 143 -43.55 -23.05 14.53
C ARG A 143 -43.41 -23.93 13.30
N TYR A 144 -42.41 -23.68 12.47
CA TYR A 144 -42.16 -24.41 11.22
C TYR A 144 -41.34 -25.68 11.41
N GLY A 145 -40.94 -25.96 12.65
CA GLY A 145 -40.04 -27.06 13.00
C GLY A 145 -38.61 -26.77 12.63
N PHE A 146 -37.70 -27.58 13.13
CA PHE A 146 -36.32 -27.61 12.68
C PHE A 146 -36.17 -28.80 11.73
N GLY A 147 -35.85 -28.58 10.53
CA GLY A 147 -35.41 -29.61 9.60
C GLY A 147 -34.07 -30.26 10.00
N GLY A 148 -33.47 -29.76 11.07
CA GLY A 148 -32.17 -30.24 11.58
C GLY A 148 -30.96 -29.71 10.76
N ALA A 149 -31.20 -29.21 9.56
CA ALA A 149 -30.16 -28.75 8.65
C ALA A 149 -30.76 -27.76 7.62
N ASN A 150 -29.93 -26.83 7.18
CA ASN A 150 -30.24 -25.96 6.07
C ASN A 150 -30.49 -26.81 4.81
N HIS A 151 -31.40 -26.39 3.91
CA HIS A 151 -31.69 -27.10 2.64
C HIS A 151 -30.46 -27.33 1.72
N PHE A 152 -29.36 -26.65 1.95
CA PHE A 152 -28.06 -26.89 1.32
C PHE A 152 -27.21 -27.94 2.04
N SER A 153 -27.63 -28.46 3.18
CA SER A 153 -26.85 -29.47 3.91
C SER A 153 -26.97 -30.88 3.29
N ALA A 154 -25.92 -31.68 3.51
CA ALA A 154 -25.85 -33.05 3.02
C ALA A 154 -26.97 -33.99 3.56
N GLU A 155 -27.56 -33.68 4.72
CA GLU A 155 -28.62 -34.46 5.33
C GLU A 155 -29.97 -34.34 4.61
N HIS A 156 -30.22 -33.22 3.93
CA HIS A 156 -31.32 -33.09 2.97
C HIS A 156 -31.05 -33.82 1.65
N ALA A 157 -29.83 -34.28 1.43
CA ALA A 157 -29.36 -34.96 0.24
C ALA A 157 -29.63 -36.46 0.20
N GLY A 158 -30.51 -36.99 1.01
CA GLY A 158 -31.04 -38.37 0.85
C GLY A 158 -31.67 -38.65 -0.52
N VAL A 159 -31.88 -37.60 -1.30
CA VAL A 159 -32.07 -37.56 -2.76
C VAL A 159 -30.98 -36.64 -3.25
N ALA A 160 -30.16 -37.04 -4.23
CA ALA A 160 -29.10 -36.23 -4.80
C ALA A 160 -29.62 -34.80 -5.08
N ASN A 161 -29.37 -33.87 -4.13
CA ASN A 161 -29.79 -32.49 -4.30
C ASN A 161 -28.74 -31.80 -5.18
N PRO A 162 -29.08 -31.42 -6.43
CA PRO A 162 -28.13 -30.74 -7.32
C PRO A 162 -27.71 -29.37 -6.77
N LEU A 163 -28.36 -28.87 -5.72
CA LEU A 163 -28.06 -27.60 -5.05
C LEU A 163 -27.13 -27.77 -3.84
N PHE A 164 -26.76 -29.02 -3.49
CA PHE A 164 -25.80 -29.27 -2.43
C PHE A 164 -24.50 -28.53 -2.70
N SER A 165 -24.09 -27.69 -1.77
CA SER A 165 -22.87 -26.93 -1.85
C SER A 165 -21.96 -27.33 -0.69
N ALA A 166 -20.84 -27.98 -1.01
CA ALA A 166 -19.82 -28.29 -0.02
C ALA A 166 -19.22 -27.01 0.56
N VAL A 167 -18.66 -27.13 1.77
CA VAL A 167 -17.86 -26.03 2.36
C VAL A 167 -16.70 -25.68 1.44
N ASP A 168 -16.62 -24.43 0.99
CA ASP A 168 -15.46 -23.93 0.24
C ASP A 168 -14.36 -23.48 1.20
N ALA A 169 -13.31 -24.28 1.32
CA ALA A 169 -12.10 -23.99 2.08
C ALA A 169 -10.89 -23.66 1.17
N SER A 170 -11.12 -23.39 -0.13
CA SER A 170 -10.07 -23.14 -1.11
C SER A 170 -9.25 -21.87 -0.79
N ASN A 171 -9.90 -20.81 -0.26
CA ASN A 171 -9.17 -19.62 0.14
C ASN A 171 -8.25 -19.94 1.33
N PRO A 172 -6.95 -19.52 1.30
CA PRO A 172 -6.02 -19.87 2.36
C PRO A 172 -6.35 -19.25 3.72
N TYR A 173 -7.16 -18.18 3.79
CA TYR A 173 -7.40 -17.39 4.99
C TYR A 173 -8.81 -17.51 5.58
N PHE A 174 -9.79 -17.87 4.79
CA PHE A 174 -11.16 -18.02 5.27
C PHE A 174 -11.86 -19.19 4.55
N ARG A 175 -12.96 -19.64 5.13
CA ARG A 175 -13.85 -20.62 4.52
C ARG A 175 -15.23 -20.04 4.31
N PHE A 176 -15.98 -20.58 3.38
CA PHE A 176 -17.39 -20.34 3.17
C PHE A 176 -18.20 -21.61 3.38
N ASP A 177 -19.11 -21.58 4.33
CA ASP A 177 -20.04 -22.66 4.63
C ASP A 177 -21.47 -22.23 4.27
N PRO A 178 -22.01 -22.66 3.14
CA PRO A 178 -23.34 -22.26 2.70
C PRO A 178 -24.44 -22.73 3.67
N SER A 179 -24.24 -23.80 4.45
CA SER A 179 -25.23 -24.28 5.42
C SER A 179 -25.50 -23.30 6.56
N GLN A 180 -24.53 -22.41 6.84
CA GLN A 180 -24.65 -21.33 7.84
C GLN A 180 -25.17 -20.01 7.25
N CYS A 181 -25.46 -19.96 5.95
CA CYS A 181 -25.81 -18.74 5.26
C CYS A 181 -27.30 -18.41 5.39
N ILE A 182 -27.63 -17.19 5.80
CA ILE A 182 -29.00 -16.68 5.88
C ILE A 182 -29.38 -15.80 4.67
N VAL A 183 -28.62 -15.80 3.62
CA VAL A 183 -28.80 -15.02 2.37
C VAL A 183 -29.11 -13.53 2.62
N CYS A 184 -28.48 -12.92 3.63
CA CYS A 184 -28.71 -11.50 3.98
C CYS A 184 -28.11 -10.49 3.00
N SER A 185 -27.36 -10.93 2.00
CA SER A 185 -26.70 -10.14 0.96
C SER A 185 -25.57 -9.21 1.45
N ARG A 186 -25.18 -9.21 2.72
CA ARG A 186 -24.11 -8.32 3.20
C ARG A 186 -22.78 -8.59 2.49
N CYS A 187 -22.41 -9.85 2.30
CA CYS A 187 -21.16 -10.24 1.63
C CYS A 187 -21.14 -9.83 0.15
N VAL A 188 -22.27 -9.99 -0.56
CA VAL A 188 -22.43 -9.56 -1.95
C VAL A 188 -22.26 -8.04 -2.05
N ARG A 189 -22.95 -7.29 -1.20
CA ARG A 189 -22.85 -5.82 -1.16
C ARG A 189 -21.47 -5.34 -0.71
N ALA A 190 -20.83 -6.01 0.23
CA ALA A 190 -19.45 -5.66 0.62
C ALA A 190 -18.47 -5.86 -0.54
N CYS A 191 -18.66 -6.90 -1.36
CA CYS A 191 -17.85 -7.12 -2.56
C CYS A 191 -18.09 -6.05 -3.63
N ASP A 192 -19.32 -5.53 -3.74
CA ASP A 192 -19.71 -4.43 -4.61
C ASP A 192 -19.28 -3.05 -4.04
N GLU A 193 -19.85 -2.67 -2.89
CA GLU A 193 -19.79 -1.29 -2.37
C GLU A 193 -18.41 -0.94 -1.82
N VAL A 194 -17.72 -1.89 -1.16
CA VAL A 194 -16.44 -1.66 -0.48
C VAL A 194 -15.28 -1.96 -1.41
N GLN A 195 -15.27 -3.15 -2.02
CA GLN A 195 -14.12 -3.58 -2.85
C GLN A 195 -14.29 -3.21 -4.33
N GLY A 196 -15.50 -3.28 -4.89
CA GLY A 196 -15.75 -3.03 -6.31
C GLY A 196 -15.21 -4.11 -7.25
N THR A 197 -15.19 -5.38 -6.80
CA THR A 197 -14.75 -6.53 -7.62
C THR A 197 -15.92 -7.36 -8.13
N PHE A 198 -17.06 -7.35 -7.42
CA PHE A 198 -18.28 -8.12 -7.79
C PHE A 198 -18.05 -9.62 -7.91
N ALA A 199 -17.11 -10.17 -7.17
CA ALA A 199 -16.83 -11.60 -7.18
C ALA A 199 -17.94 -12.44 -6.55
N LEU A 200 -18.87 -11.85 -5.80
CA LEU A 200 -19.98 -12.54 -5.15
C LEU A 200 -21.32 -12.13 -5.74
N THR A 201 -22.20 -13.11 -5.93
CA THR A 201 -23.57 -12.89 -6.37
C THR A 201 -24.53 -13.85 -5.67
N ILE A 202 -25.86 -13.70 -5.90
CA ILE A 202 -26.87 -14.65 -5.48
C ILE A 202 -27.34 -15.40 -6.70
N GLN A 203 -27.18 -16.72 -6.66
CA GLN A 203 -27.71 -17.66 -7.65
C GLN A 203 -29.05 -18.20 -7.17
N GLY A 204 -29.92 -18.62 -8.09
CA GLY A 204 -31.21 -19.20 -7.79
C GLY A 204 -32.29 -18.20 -7.34
N ARG A 205 -33.40 -18.71 -6.83
CA ARG A 205 -34.52 -17.90 -6.31
C ARG A 205 -35.31 -18.67 -5.26
N GLY A 206 -35.98 -17.96 -4.36
CA GLY A 206 -36.75 -18.58 -3.27
C GLY A 206 -35.84 -19.38 -2.35
N PHE A 207 -36.20 -20.57 -2.00
CA PHE A 207 -35.40 -21.48 -1.19
C PHE A 207 -34.12 -21.96 -1.89
N ASP A 208 -34.04 -21.87 -3.22
CA ASP A 208 -32.85 -22.22 -3.99
C ASP A 208 -31.84 -21.08 -4.06
N SER A 209 -32.11 -19.96 -3.38
CA SER A 209 -31.19 -18.81 -3.35
C SER A 209 -29.93 -19.14 -2.54
N LYS A 210 -28.75 -19.04 -3.16
CA LYS A 210 -27.46 -19.18 -2.51
C LYS A 210 -26.47 -18.11 -2.93
N VAL A 211 -25.58 -17.74 -2.03
CA VAL A 211 -24.42 -16.89 -2.35
C VAL A 211 -23.38 -17.77 -3.04
N VAL A 212 -22.83 -17.28 -4.15
CA VAL A 212 -21.79 -17.97 -4.93
C VAL A 212 -20.67 -17.01 -5.31
N ALA A 213 -19.46 -17.55 -5.50
CA ALA A 213 -18.35 -16.81 -6.08
C ALA A 213 -18.35 -17.00 -7.60
N SER A 214 -18.20 -15.92 -8.36
CA SER A 214 -18.26 -15.88 -9.82
C SER A 214 -19.44 -16.69 -10.39
N GLN A 215 -19.23 -17.75 -11.14
CA GLN A 215 -20.26 -18.64 -11.70
C GLN A 215 -20.38 -19.96 -10.91
N ASP A 216 -20.39 -19.89 -9.58
CA ASP A 216 -20.35 -21.03 -8.66
C ASP A 216 -19.00 -21.76 -8.63
N GLU A 217 -17.95 -20.98 -8.76
CA GLU A 217 -16.56 -21.43 -8.64
C GLU A 217 -16.07 -21.38 -7.19
N SER A 218 -14.91 -21.96 -6.92
CA SER A 218 -14.25 -21.79 -5.64
C SER A 218 -13.73 -20.36 -5.45
N PHE A 219 -13.61 -19.88 -4.22
CA PHE A 219 -13.02 -18.56 -3.96
C PHE A 219 -11.62 -18.39 -4.55
N LEU A 220 -10.83 -19.46 -4.58
CA LEU A 220 -9.47 -19.42 -5.14
C LEU A 220 -9.46 -19.28 -6.65
N SER A 221 -10.42 -19.89 -7.35
CA SER A 221 -10.52 -19.87 -8.82
C SER A 221 -11.32 -18.69 -9.36
N SER A 222 -12.03 -17.96 -8.50
CA SER A 222 -12.90 -16.85 -8.85
C SER A 222 -12.14 -15.52 -8.95
N GLU A 223 -12.85 -14.46 -9.36
CA GLU A 223 -12.37 -13.08 -9.39
C GLU A 223 -12.09 -12.47 -7.98
N CYS A 224 -12.15 -13.29 -6.93
CA CYS A 224 -11.96 -12.85 -5.55
C CYS A 224 -10.53 -12.40 -5.29
N VAL A 225 -10.37 -11.15 -4.87
CA VAL A 225 -9.07 -10.56 -4.49
C VAL A 225 -8.73 -10.75 -3.00
N SER A 226 -9.49 -11.58 -2.28
CA SER A 226 -9.27 -11.95 -0.87
C SER A 226 -9.12 -10.76 0.09
N CYS A 227 -9.86 -9.67 -0.15
CA CYS A 227 -9.81 -8.49 0.71
C CYS A 227 -10.45 -8.69 2.09
N GLY A 228 -11.31 -9.70 2.26
CA GLY A 228 -11.98 -10.02 3.51
C GLY A 228 -13.19 -9.13 3.87
N ALA A 229 -13.61 -8.20 3.01
CA ALA A 229 -14.77 -7.34 3.28
C ALA A 229 -16.06 -8.15 3.49
N CYS A 230 -16.27 -9.20 2.71
CA CYS A 230 -17.38 -10.13 2.85
C CYS A 230 -17.35 -10.91 4.17
N VAL A 231 -16.16 -11.33 4.60
CA VAL A 231 -15.95 -12.03 5.88
C VAL A 231 -16.31 -11.12 7.07
N GLN A 232 -15.87 -9.87 7.03
CA GLN A 232 -16.17 -8.88 8.06
C GLN A 232 -17.67 -8.54 8.12
N ALA A 233 -18.33 -8.47 6.97
CA ALA A 233 -19.74 -8.13 6.88
C ALA A 233 -20.67 -9.30 7.25
N CYS A 234 -20.19 -10.55 7.28
CA CYS A 234 -21.02 -11.71 7.53
C CYS A 234 -21.59 -11.73 8.97
N PRO A 235 -22.93 -11.81 9.17
CA PRO A 235 -23.53 -11.83 10.48
C PRO A 235 -23.56 -13.22 11.13
N THR A 236 -23.14 -14.26 10.39
CA THR A 236 -23.11 -15.66 10.84
C THR A 236 -21.69 -16.23 10.71
N SER A 237 -21.55 -17.55 10.84
CA SER A 237 -20.29 -18.26 10.56
C SER A 237 -20.15 -18.73 9.11
N ALA A 238 -21.06 -18.35 8.22
CA ALA A 238 -20.99 -18.77 6.81
C ALA A 238 -19.68 -18.34 6.15
N LEU A 239 -19.19 -17.13 6.40
CA LEU A 239 -17.85 -16.67 6.03
C LEU A 239 -17.04 -16.44 7.30
N LEU A 240 -16.00 -17.24 7.52
CA LEU A 240 -15.23 -17.24 8.76
C LEU A 240 -13.72 -17.38 8.50
N GLU A 241 -12.92 -16.56 9.19
CA GLU A 241 -11.45 -16.64 9.14
C GLU A 241 -10.94 -17.95 9.75
N LYS A 242 -10.03 -18.62 9.06
CA LYS A 242 -9.40 -19.87 9.54
C LYS A 242 -8.64 -19.65 10.85
N SER A 243 -7.99 -18.50 11.00
CA SER A 243 -7.29 -18.14 12.24
C SER A 243 -8.21 -18.07 13.47
N VAL A 244 -9.47 -17.66 13.30
CA VAL A 244 -10.47 -17.68 14.38
C VAL A 244 -10.88 -19.11 14.73
N ILE A 245 -10.96 -19.99 13.72
CA ILE A 245 -11.25 -21.42 13.94
C ILE A 245 -10.10 -22.09 14.71
N GLU A 246 -8.86 -21.78 14.34
CA GLU A 246 -7.66 -22.39 14.89
C GLU A 246 -7.31 -21.87 16.29
N LYS A 247 -7.40 -20.56 16.50
CA LYS A 247 -6.94 -19.89 17.72
C LYS A 247 -8.08 -19.55 18.70
N GLY A 248 -9.32 -19.58 18.22
CA GLY A 248 -10.51 -19.17 18.97
C GLY A 248 -10.71 -17.65 18.95
N GLN A 249 -11.57 -17.17 19.86
CA GLN A 249 -11.96 -15.76 19.95
C GLN A 249 -10.84 -14.89 20.56
N ALA A 250 -10.75 -13.67 20.09
CA ALA A 250 -9.86 -12.68 20.65
C ALA A 250 -10.38 -12.14 22.00
N GLU A 251 -9.47 -11.73 22.87
CA GLU A 251 -9.71 -11.22 24.21
C GLU A 251 -9.47 -9.71 24.32
N SER A 252 -8.58 -9.19 23.50
CA SER A 252 -8.18 -7.77 23.47
C SER A 252 -7.90 -7.28 22.04
N SER A 253 -7.77 -5.97 21.88
CA SER A 253 -7.39 -5.39 20.60
C SER A 253 -6.53 -4.13 20.74
N VAL A 254 -5.61 -3.93 19.78
CA VAL A 254 -4.75 -2.77 19.68
C VAL A 254 -4.91 -2.16 18.29
N VAL A 255 -5.11 -0.84 18.19
CA VAL A 255 -5.13 -0.13 16.90
C VAL A 255 -3.69 0.16 16.49
N THR A 256 -3.31 -0.28 15.28
CA THR A 256 -1.99 -0.05 14.70
C THR A 256 -2.10 0.22 13.21
N THR A 257 -0.98 0.57 12.56
CA THR A 257 -0.93 0.92 11.14
C THR A 257 -0.22 -0.18 10.36
N CYS A 258 -0.79 -0.56 9.23
CA CYS A 258 -0.25 -1.56 8.30
C CYS A 258 1.12 -1.14 7.76
N ALA A 259 2.10 -2.03 7.78
CA ALA A 259 3.45 -1.77 7.29
C ALA A 259 3.66 -2.11 5.80
N TYR A 260 2.61 -2.37 5.02
CA TYR A 260 2.79 -2.72 3.61
C TYR A 260 2.87 -1.49 2.71
N CYS A 261 1.80 -1.10 2.04
CA CYS A 261 1.85 -0.09 1.00
C CYS A 261 1.56 1.33 1.50
N GLY A 262 1.81 2.31 0.64
CA GLY A 262 1.64 3.74 0.89
C GLY A 262 0.21 4.22 1.14
N VAL A 263 -0.79 3.34 1.19
CA VAL A 263 -2.13 3.70 1.70
C VAL A 263 -2.10 3.94 3.21
N GLY A 264 -1.30 3.16 3.96
CA GLY A 264 -1.20 3.35 5.41
C GLY A 264 -2.47 2.99 6.18
N CYS A 265 -3.11 1.89 5.82
CA CYS A 265 -4.37 1.44 6.45
C CYS A 265 -4.23 1.22 7.94
N SER A 266 -5.23 1.67 8.71
CA SER A 266 -5.33 1.38 10.14
C SER A 266 -6.08 0.07 10.38
N PHE A 267 -5.57 -0.72 11.33
CA PHE A 267 -6.15 -2.01 11.74
C PHE A 267 -6.29 -2.09 13.25
N ARG A 268 -7.29 -2.83 13.70
CA ARG A 268 -7.33 -3.41 15.03
C ARG A 268 -6.69 -4.79 14.97
N ALA A 269 -5.53 -4.97 15.56
CA ALA A 269 -4.96 -6.27 15.83
C ALA A 269 -5.73 -6.89 17.00
N GLU A 270 -6.52 -7.91 16.73
CA GLU A 270 -7.27 -8.65 17.76
C GLU A 270 -6.41 -9.80 18.29
N MET A 271 -6.27 -9.85 19.63
CA MET A 271 -5.29 -10.66 20.33
C MET A 271 -5.90 -11.69 21.24
N LYS A 272 -5.24 -12.84 21.37
CA LYS A 272 -5.44 -13.80 22.45
C LYS A 272 -4.08 -14.04 23.15
N GLY A 273 -3.94 -13.53 24.35
CA GLY A 273 -2.63 -13.40 24.96
C GLY A 273 -1.69 -12.54 24.12
N GLU A 274 -0.51 -13.07 23.77
CA GLU A 274 0.49 -12.39 22.89
C GLU A 274 0.37 -12.79 21.41
N GLU A 275 -0.67 -13.55 21.01
CA GLU A 275 -0.86 -13.96 19.63
C GLU A 275 -1.91 -13.11 18.90
N VAL A 276 -1.59 -12.70 17.69
CA VAL A 276 -2.56 -12.08 16.77
C VAL A 276 -3.51 -13.16 16.27
N VAL A 277 -4.79 -13.00 16.55
CA VAL A 277 -5.87 -13.85 16.02
C VAL A 277 -6.22 -13.39 14.61
N ARG A 278 -6.48 -12.08 14.45
CA ARG A 278 -6.80 -11.48 13.16
C ARG A 278 -6.53 -9.98 13.13
N MET A 279 -6.41 -9.43 11.92
CA MET A 279 -6.31 -8.00 11.67
C MET A 279 -7.65 -7.49 11.13
N VAL A 280 -8.39 -6.71 11.92
CA VAL A 280 -9.67 -6.12 11.52
C VAL A 280 -9.44 -4.70 11.05
N PRO A 281 -9.83 -4.30 9.81
CA PRO A 281 -9.67 -2.93 9.37
C PRO A 281 -10.44 -1.98 10.27
N HIS A 282 -9.76 -0.92 10.75
CA HIS A 282 -10.35 0.04 11.67
C HIS A 282 -11.31 0.97 10.94
N ILE A 283 -12.56 1.04 11.40
CA ILE A 283 -13.62 1.78 10.73
C ILE A 283 -13.35 3.29 10.69
N ASP A 284 -12.74 3.83 11.75
CA ASP A 284 -12.38 5.24 11.86
C ASP A 284 -11.00 5.57 11.24
N GLY A 285 -10.36 4.58 10.60
CA GLY A 285 -9.09 4.76 9.90
C GLY A 285 -9.24 5.73 8.73
N LYS A 286 -8.59 6.88 8.80
CA LYS A 286 -8.76 8.00 7.85
C LYS A 286 -8.32 7.66 6.41
N ALA A 287 -7.38 6.74 6.24
CA ALA A 287 -6.88 6.34 4.92
C ALA A 287 -7.66 5.16 4.31
N ASN A 288 -8.36 4.36 5.12
CA ASN A 288 -8.97 3.11 4.66
C ASN A 288 -10.45 2.91 5.02
N HIS A 289 -11.01 3.74 5.90
CA HIS A 289 -12.45 3.74 6.24
C HIS A 289 -13.04 2.35 6.47
N GLY A 290 -12.33 1.48 7.23
CA GLY A 290 -12.77 0.12 7.50
C GLY A 290 -12.58 -0.88 6.35
N HIS A 291 -11.86 -0.51 5.28
CA HIS A 291 -11.51 -1.41 4.19
C HIS A 291 -10.07 -1.95 4.33
N ALA A 292 -9.78 -3.08 3.68
CA ALA A 292 -8.48 -3.74 3.67
C ALA A 292 -8.20 -4.44 2.34
N CYS A 293 -6.93 -4.78 2.12
CA CYS A 293 -6.53 -5.73 1.08
C CYS A 293 -6.01 -7.03 1.70
N VAL A 294 -5.80 -8.06 0.86
CA VAL A 294 -5.28 -9.36 1.29
C VAL A 294 -3.99 -9.25 2.13
N LYS A 295 -3.07 -8.35 1.78
CA LYS A 295 -1.79 -8.20 2.47
C LYS A 295 -1.96 -7.71 3.90
N GLY A 296 -2.59 -6.55 4.09
CA GLY A 296 -2.77 -5.95 5.42
C GLY A 296 -3.66 -6.77 6.33
N ARG A 297 -4.70 -7.40 5.76
CA ARG A 297 -5.64 -8.19 6.54
C ARG A 297 -5.11 -9.55 6.97
N PHE A 298 -4.44 -10.26 6.08
CA PHE A 298 -4.13 -11.67 6.29
C PHE A 298 -2.63 -12.01 6.29
N ALA A 299 -1.82 -11.24 5.60
CA ALA A 299 -0.41 -11.59 5.40
C ALA A 299 0.50 -11.12 6.55
N THR A 300 0.09 -11.35 7.80
CA THR A 300 0.88 -11.00 9.01
C THR A 300 1.64 -12.20 9.58
N GLY A 301 1.42 -13.41 9.06
CA GLY A 301 2.04 -14.64 9.53
C GLY A 301 3.57 -14.66 9.51
N TYR A 302 4.21 -13.79 8.71
CA TYR A 302 5.66 -13.64 8.70
C TYR A 302 6.22 -13.20 10.06
N ALA A 303 5.43 -12.47 10.87
CA ALA A 303 5.88 -11.99 12.19
C ALA A 303 6.20 -13.12 13.16
N THR A 304 5.55 -14.27 13.00
CA THR A 304 5.76 -15.46 13.84
C THR A 304 6.36 -16.63 13.08
N HIS A 305 6.82 -16.41 11.85
CA HIS A 305 7.34 -17.46 10.99
C HIS A 305 8.58 -18.12 11.61
N LYS A 306 8.72 -19.43 11.38
CA LYS A 306 9.83 -20.25 11.93
C LYS A 306 11.23 -19.80 11.50
N ASP A 307 11.34 -19.12 10.34
CA ASP A 307 12.62 -18.64 9.81
C ASP A 307 13.06 -17.30 10.44
N ARG A 308 12.26 -16.70 11.35
CA ARG A 308 12.64 -15.47 12.08
C ARG A 308 13.96 -15.70 12.82
N ILE A 309 14.88 -14.80 12.61
CA ILE A 309 16.11 -14.72 13.43
C ILE A 309 15.78 -13.91 14.68
N THR A 310 16.18 -14.41 15.84
CA THR A 310 15.86 -13.81 17.14
C THR A 310 17.10 -13.52 18.00
N THR A 311 18.28 -13.94 17.55
CA THR A 311 19.55 -13.74 18.25
C THR A 311 20.59 -13.17 17.28
N PRO A 312 21.45 -12.23 17.71
CA PRO A 312 22.51 -11.68 16.88
C PRO A 312 23.51 -12.75 16.44
N MET A 313 24.09 -12.54 15.28
CA MET A 313 25.07 -13.46 14.69
C MET A 313 26.24 -12.68 14.07
N ILE A 314 27.45 -13.21 14.18
CA ILE A 314 28.64 -12.67 13.54
C ILE A 314 29.41 -13.76 12.80
N ARG A 315 30.23 -13.36 11.83
CA ARG A 315 31.22 -14.21 11.13
C ARG A 315 32.36 -13.33 10.61
N SER A 316 33.57 -13.92 10.51
CA SER A 316 34.75 -13.18 10.06
C SER A 316 34.79 -13.01 8.53
N ARG A 317 34.23 -13.97 7.79
CA ARG A 317 34.15 -13.94 6.31
C ARG A 317 32.77 -14.40 5.86
N ILE A 318 32.34 -13.96 4.73
CA ILE A 318 31.04 -14.36 4.14
C ILE A 318 30.95 -15.88 3.86
N SER A 319 32.11 -16.56 3.72
CA SER A 319 32.21 -18.02 3.56
C SER A 319 32.16 -18.80 4.88
N ASP A 320 32.31 -18.10 6.02
CA ASP A 320 32.33 -18.77 7.33
C ASP A 320 30.90 -19.02 7.85
N PRO A 321 30.67 -20.03 8.68
CA PRO A 321 29.38 -20.19 9.34
C PRO A 321 29.11 -19.08 10.31
N TRP A 322 27.84 -18.77 10.50
CA TRP A 322 27.39 -17.78 11.46
C TRP A 322 27.68 -18.22 12.91
N THR A 323 28.23 -17.33 13.74
CA THR A 323 28.36 -17.50 15.19
C THR A 323 27.29 -16.69 15.92
N VAL A 324 26.40 -17.35 16.69
CA VAL A 324 25.41 -16.66 17.56
C VAL A 324 26.14 -16.09 18.75
N VAL A 325 25.90 -14.87 19.05
CA VAL A 325 26.55 -14.13 20.11
C VAL A 325 25.50 -13.38 20.93
N SER A 326 25.91 -12.85 22.07
CA SER A 326 25.07 -11.91 22.82
C SER A 326 24.93 -10.57 22.09
N TRP A 327 23.94 -9.80 22.50
CA TRP A 327 23.78 -8.43 21.98
C TRP A 327 25.01 -7.57 22.25
N ASP A 328 25.57 -7.62 23.47
CA ASP A 328 26.76 -6.86 23.85
C ASP A 328 27.96 -7.20 22.97
N GLU A 329 28.18 -8.50 22.68
CA GLU A 329 29.25 -8.95 21.79
C GLU A 329 29.03 -8.47 20.34
N ALA A 330 27.79 -8.60 19.81
CA ALA A 330 27.47 -8.17 18.44
C ALA A 330 27.67 -6.67 18.26
N ILE A 331 27.16 -5.87 19.18
CA ILE A 331 27.26 -4.39 19.15
C ILE A 331 28.72 -3.94 19.32
N ALA A 332 29.45 -4.53 20.27
CA ALA A 332 30.87 -4.21 20.49
C ALA A 332 31.73 -4.59 19.27
N HIS A 333 31.48 -5.76 18.67
CA HIS A 333 32.15 -6.20 17.44
C HIS A 333 31.87 -5.24 16.29
N THR A 334 30.59 -4.90 16.05
CA THR A 334 30.19 -3.95 15.00
C THR A 334 30.86 -2.59 15.16
N ALA A 335 30.83 -2.03 16.37
CA ALA A 335 31.46 -0.75 16.65
C ALA A 335 32.98 -0.79 16.46
N SER A 336 33.64 -1.90 16.85
CA SER A 336 35.08 -2.12 16.66
C SER A 336 35.45 -2.16 15.18
N GLU A 337 34.69 -2.91 14.36
CA GLU A 337 34.96 -3.04 12.94
C GLU A 337 34.74 -1.71 12.19
N PHE A 338 33.69 -0.96 12.48
CA PHE A 338 33.49 0.35 11.86
C PHE A 338 34.61 1.33 12.22
N ARG A 339 35.05 1.38 13.49
CA ARG A 339 36.21 2.18 13.90
C ARG A 339 37.50 1.75 13.20
N ARG A 340 37.74 0.46 13.09
CA ARG A 340 38.90 -0.11 12.38
C ARG A 340 38.91 0.32 10.92
N ILE A 341 37.78 0.21 10.24
CA ILE A 341 37.61 0.63 8.83
C ILE A 341 37.87 2.13 8.67
N GLN A 342 37.24 2.97 9.48
CA GLN A 342 37.44 4.41 9.43
C GLN A 342 38.91 4.80 9.73
N SER A 343 39.55 4.11 10.67
CA SER A 343 40.97 4.34 10.96
C SER A 343 41.89 3.97 9.82
N LYS A 344 41.51 2.98 9.02
CA LYS A 344 42.32 2.46 7.89
C LYS A 344 42.06 3.23 6.59
N TYR A 345 40.82 3.55 6.29
CA TYR A 345 40.39 4.07 4.98
C TYR A 345 39.87 5.51 5.03
N GLY A 346 39.72 6.07 6.21
CA GLY A 346 39.21 7.43 6.41
C GLY A 346 37.72 7.45 6.83
N ARG A 347 37.28 8.63 7.24
CA ARG A 347 35.94 8.87 7.80
C ARG A 347 34.81 8.45 6.86
N ASP A 348 34.95 8.68 5.57
CA ASP A 348 33.91 8.53 4.56
C ASP A 348 33.83 7.10 4.00
N SER A 349 34.64 6.15 4.54
CA SER A 349 34.69 4.75 4.12
C SER A 349 33.55 3.88 4.65
N ILE A 350 32.64 4.43 5.45
CA ILE A 350 31.45 3.73 5.95
C ILE A 350 30.18 4.56 5.77
N GLY A 351 29.04 3.90 5.78
CA GLY A 351 27.74 4.57 5.66
C GLY A 351 26.57 3.70 6.11
N GLY A 352 25.35 4.20 5.88
CA GLY A 352 24.13 3.51 6.28
C GLY A 352 23.02 3.62 5.26
N ILE A 353 22.16 2.61 5.20
CA ILE A 353 20.95 2.56 4.37
C ILE A 353 19.75 2.35 5.28
N THR A 354 18.75 3.26 5.17
CA THR A 354 17.48 3.17 5.89
C THR A 354 16.39 2.54 5.01
N SER A 355 15.32 2.08 5.65
CA SER A 355 14.19 1.47 4.96
C SER A 355 12.90 2.25 5.14
N SER A 356 12.11 2.31 4.07
CA SER A 356 10.71 2.76 4.13
C SER A 356 9.76 1.73 4.77
N ARG A 357 10.30 0.67 5.37
CA ARG A 357 9.59 -0.32 6.18
C ARG A 357 9.76 -0.05 7.68
N CYS A 358 10.71 0.80 8.01
CA CYS A 358 10.99 1.26 9.35
C CYS A 358 10.15 2.52 9.69
N THR A 359 9.98 2.81 10.97
CA THR A 359 9.22 3.98 11.44
C THR A 359 9.98 5.28 11.16
N ASN A 360 9.30 6.41 11.27
CA ASN A 360 9.95 7.72 11.18
C ASN A 360 11.08 7.85 12.21
N GLU A 361 10.82 7.36 13.42
CA GLU A 361 11.77 7.40 14.55
C GLU A 361 13.01 6.55 14.26
N GLU A 362 12.85 5.36 13.71
CA GLU A 362 13.95 4.47 13.32
C GLU A 362 14.78 5.09 12.20
N THR A 363 14.11 5.57 11.15
CA THR A 363 14.77 6.28 10.03
C THR A 363 15.54 7.53 10.52
N TRP A 364 14.95 8.28 11.45
CA TRP A 364 15.61 9.41 12.11
C TRP A 364 16.89 8.99 12.81
N LEU A 365 16.87 7.91 13.57
CA LEU A 365 18.03 7.47 14.33
C LEU A 365 19.16 6.96 13.44
N VAL A 366 18.85 6.25 12.34
CA VAL A 366 19.92 5.79 11.42
C VAL A 366 20.59 6.97 10.71
N GLN A 367 19.82 7.96 10.21
CA GLN A 367 20.46 9.12 9.61
C GLN A 367 21.25 9.95 10.65
N LYS A 368 20.78 10.01 11.90
CA LYS A 368 21.52 10.64 13.02
C LYS A 368 22.79 9.86 13.36
N LEU A 369 22.73 8.51 13.39
CA LEU A 369 23.90 7.64 13.59
C LEU A 369 24.99 7.93 12.55
N VAL A 370 24.62 8.00 11.26
CA VAL A 370 25.60 8.25 10.19
C VAL A 370 26.19 9.65 10.30
N ARG A 371 25.37 10.68 10.54
CA ARG A 371 25.86 12.06 10.62
C ARG A 371 26.61 12.37 11.89
N ALA A 372 26.13 11.88 13.02
CA ALA A 372 26.69 12.23 14.33
C ALA A 372 27.75 11.24 14.82
N ALA A 373 27.53 9.93 14.67
CA ALA A 373 28.48 8.92 15.15
C ALA A 373 29.55 8.53 14.12
N PHE A 374 29.16 8.35 12.83
CA PHE A 374 30.13 8.12 11.76
C PHE A 374 30.81 9.42 11.30
N GLY A 375 30.15 10.57 11.47
CA GLY A 375 30.68 11.89 11.15
C GLY A 375 30.72 12.22 9.64
N ASN A 376 29.84 11.60 8.83
CA ASN A 376 29.72 11.84 7.40
C ASN A 376 28.25 11.91 6.95
N ASN A 377 28.00 12.14 5.67
CA ASN A 377 26.66 12.20 5.08
C ASN A 377 26.33 10.97 4.19
N ASN A 378 27.05 9.84 4.31
CA ASN A 378 26.83 8.61 3.54
C ASN A 378 25.61 7.85 4.05
N VAL A 379 24.45 8.50 4.07
CA VAL A 379 23.15 7.89 4.41
C VAL A 379 22.22 8.03 3.20
N ASP A 380 21.60 6.92 2.82
CA ASP A 380 20.59 6.91 1.76
C ASP A 380 19.44 5.96 2.14
N THR A 381 18.40 5.89 1.34
CA THR A 381 17.19 5.12 1.65
C THR A 381 16.65 4.45 0.38
N CYS A 382 15.84 3.41 0.56
CA CYS A 382 15.17 2.75 -0.57
C CYS A 382 14.31 3.70 -1.44
N ALA A 383 13.96 4.89 -0.97
CA ALA A 383 13.34 5.91 -1.80
C ALA A 383 14.23 6.36 -2.97
N ARG A 384 15.55 6.11 -2.90
CA ARG A 384 16.51 6.32 -3.97
C ARG A 384 16.09 5.58 -5.24
N VAL A 385 15.79 4.31 -5.11
CA VAL A 385 15.40 3.43 -6.22
C VAL A 385 13.88 3.47 -6.52
N CYS A 386 13.14 4.45 -5.99
CA CYS A 386 11.69 4.49 -6.03
C CYS A 386 11.15 5.87 -6.46
N HIS A 387 11.06 6.83 -5.54
CA HIS A 387 10.42 8.13 -5.70
C HIS A 387 11.37 9.32 -5.52
N SER A 388 12.68 9.14 -5.57
CA SER A 388 13.63 10.28 -5.60
C SER A 388 13.35 11.25 -6.75
N PRO A 389 12.95 10.81 -7.98
CA PRO A 389 12.52 11.72 -9.04
C PRO A 389 11.28 12.56 -8.69
N THR A 390 10.34 12.02 -7.89
CA THR A 390 9.21 12.81 -7.35
C THR A 390 9.73 13.94 -6.47
N GLY A 391 10.68 13.63 -5.60
CA GLY A 391 11.31 14.63 -4.72
C GLY A 391 11.92 15.78 -5.50
N TYR A 392 12.74 15.46 -6.48
CA TYR A 392 13.38 16.45 -7.32
C TYR A 392 12.39 17.27 -8.16
N GLY A 393 11.49 16.59 -8.88
CA GLY A 393 10.59 17.24 -9.84
C GLY A 393 9.55 18.15 -9.16
N LEU A 394 8.93 17.71 -8.07
CA LEU A 394 7.94 18.51 -7.34
C LEU A 394 8.60 19.66 -6.56
N LYS A 395 9.78 19.44 -5.98
CA LYS A 395 10.53 20.52 -5.32
C LYS A 395 10.93 21.62 -6.31
N ALA A 396 11.37 21.25 -7.51
CA ALA A 396 11.74 22.18 -8.56
C ALA A 396 10.55 23.01 -9.09
N THR A 397 9.34 22.43 -9.13
CA THR A 397 8.15 23.05 -9.71
C THR A 397 7.23 23.70 -8.67
N LEU A 398 6.89 22.98 -7.60
CA LEU A 398 5.91 23.37 -6.59
C LEU A 398 6.55 23.83 -5.26
N GLY A 399 7.80 23.44 -5.02
CA GLY A 399 8.56 23.77 -3.82
C GLY A 399 8.55 22.72 -2.71
N GLU A 400 7.79 21.64 -2.87
CA GLU A 400 7.72 20.58 -1.86
C GLU A 400 7.67 19.19 -2.49
N SER A 401 8.30 18.23 -1.82
CA SER A 401 8.50 16.85 -2.31
C SER A 401 7.38 15.91 -1.87
N ALA A 402 6.11 16.27 -2.09
CA ALA A 402 5.00 15.47 -1.58
C ALA A 402 3.74 15.57 -2.44
N GLY A 403 2.85 14.60 -2.31
CA GLY A 403 1.52 14.62 -2.89
C GLY A 403 0.70 15.81 -2.39
N THR A 404 -0.13 16.38 -3.24
CA THR A 404 -0.82 17.64 -2.95
C THR A 404 -2.18 17.47 -2.24
N GLN A 405 -2.69 16.24 -2.15
CA GLN A 405 -4.03 15.93 -1.63
C GLN A 405 -4.02 14.75 -0.65
N ASP A 406 -5.12 14.62 0.09
CA ASP A 406 -5.50 13.37 0.75
C ASP A 406 -6.20 12.41 -0.23
N PHE A 407 -6.34 11.14 0.16
CA PHE A 407 -7.00 10.13 -0.68
C PHE A 407 -8.49 10.42 -0.87
N ASP A 408 -9.16 10.97 0.12
CA ASP A 408 -10.59 11.31 0.06
C ASP A 408 -10.90 12.38 -0.99
N SER A 409 -9.92 13.17 -1.37
CA SER A 409 -10.04 14.17 -2.43
C SER A 409 -10.47 13.56 -3.78
N VAL A 410 -10.13 12.30 -4.06
CA VAL A 410 -10.52 11.60 -5.30
C VAL A 410 -12.04 11.59 -5.51
N MET A 411 -12.81 11.60 -4.43
CA MET A 411 -14.29 11.60 -4.50
C MET A 411 -14.87 12.89 -5.10
N GLN A 412 -14.07 13.93 -5.30
CA GLN A 412 -14.46 15.19 -5.93
C GLN A 412 -13.82 15.41 -7.31
N ALA A 413 -13.06 14.44 -7.81
CA ALA A 413 -12.50 14.52 -9.15
C ALA A 413 -13.58 14.25 -10.22
N ASP A 414 -13.58 15.06 -11.28
CA ASP A 414 -14.41 14.85 -12.48
C ASP A 414 -13.64 14.01 -13.51
N VAL A 415 -12.31 14.18 -13.54
CA VAL A 415 -11.39 13.39 -14.36
C VAL A 415 -10.26 12.85 -13.47
N ILE A 416 -10.03 11.56 -13.57
CA ILE A 416 -8.91 10.87 -12.93
C ILE A 416 -7.92 10.47 -14.03
N PHE A 417 -6.69 10.99 -13.96
CA PHE A 417 -5.60 10.61 -14.85
C PHE A 417 -4.60 9.75 -14.10
N VAL A 418 -4.50 8.47 -14.49
CA VAL A 418 -3.53 7.51 -13.92
C VAL A 418 -2.43 7.28 -14.94
N ILE A 419 -1.17 7.57 -14.56
CA ILE A 419 -0.01 7.39 -15.43
C ILE A 419 1.09 6.58 -14.73
N GLY A 420 1.56 5.52 -15.37
CA GLY A 420 2.63 4.66 -14.87
C GLY A 420 2.36 4.07 -13.49
N ALA A 421 1.10 3.73 -13.21
CA ALA A 421 0.66 3.17 -11.94
C ALA A 421 -0.42 2.10 -12.15
N ASN A 422 -0.39 1.04 -11.34
CA ASN A 422 -1.48 0.08 -11.22
C ASN A 422 -2.03 0.09 -9.77
N PRO A 423 -2.97 0.98 -9.45
CA PRO A 423 -3.47 1.11 -8.08
C PRO A 423 -4.15 -0.15 -7.56
N THR A 424 -4.77 -0.97 -8.41
CA THR A 424 -5.46 -2.20 -8.01
C THR A 424 -4.51 -3.23 -7.38
N ASP A 425 -3.27 -3.30 -7.82
CA ASP A 425 -2.24 -4.18 -7.26
C ASP A 425 -1.41 -3.49 -6.16
N ALA A 426 -0.99 -2.24 -6.42
CA ALA A 426 -0.05 -1.54 -5.55
C ALA A 426 -0.71 -0.81 -4.38
N HIS A 427 -1.90 -0.23 -4.57
CA HIS A 427 -2.67 0.55 -3.57
C HIS A 427 -4.15 0.13 -3.54
N PRO A 428 -4.47 -1.16 -3.27
CA PRO A 428 -5.78 -1.74 -3.57
C PRO A 428 -6.96 -1.04 -2.87
N VAL A 429 -6.76 -0.59 -1.63
CA VAL A 429 -7.81 0.10 -0.86
C VAL A 429 -8.12 1.47 -1.46
N PHE A 430 -7.11 2.22 -1.89
CA PHE A 430 -7.31 3.47 -2.60
C PHE A 430 -7.92 3.26 -3.99
N ALA A 431 -7.53 2.19 -4.69
CA ALA A 431 -8.16 1.82 -5.96
C ALA A 431 -9.67 1.55 -5.83
N SER A 432 -10.11 1.02 -4.68
CA SER A 432 -11.54 0.84 -4.41
C SER A 432 -12.28 2.17 -4.29
N GLN A 433 -11.66 3.19 -3.69
CA GLN A 433 -12.22 4.56 -3.67
C GLN A 433 -12.26 5.17 -5.08
N MET A 434 -11.21 5.01 -5.89
CA MET A 434 -11.21 5.43 -7.31
C MET A 434 -12.35 4.76 -8.08
N LYS A 435 -12.49 3.43 -7.98
CA LYS A 435 -13.58 2.68 -8.64
C LYS A 435 -14.95 3.17 -8.21
N ARG A 436 -15.14 3.50 -6.94
CA ARG A 436 -16.38 4.09 -6.44
C ARG A 436 -16.66 5.42 -7.14
N ARG A 437 -15.69 6.33 -7.18
CA ARG A 437 -15.86 7.64 -7.84
C ARG A 437 -16.12 7.52 -9.34
N LEU A 438 -15.45 6.58 -10.02
CA LEU A 438 -15.67 6.29 -11.44
C LEU A 438 -17.10 5.79 -11.71
N ARG A 439 -17.64 4.93 -10.85
CA ARG A 439 -19.05 4.48 -10.93
C ARG A 439 -20.05 5.61 -10.66
N GLU A 440 -19.65 6.63 -9.93
CA GLU A 440 -20.43 7.85 -9.69
C GLU A 440 -20.33 8.86 -10.85
N GLY A 441 -19.59 8.55 -11.92
CA GLY A 441 -19.59 9.27 -13.19
C GLY A 441 -18.31 10.07 -13.51
N ALA A 442 -17.25 9.99 -12.69
CA ALA A 442 -15.96 10.54 -13.08
C ALA A 442 -15.41 9.84 -14.32
N LYS A 443 -14.61 10.55 -15.11
CA LYS A 443 -13.94 10.08 -16.30
C LYS A 443 -12.55 9.56 -15.99
N LEU A 444 -12.05 8.61 -16.79
CA LEU A 444 -10.77 7.96 -16.55
C LEU A 444 -9.86 8.01 -17.79
N ILE A 445 -8.67 8.55 -17.59
CA ILE A 445 -7.55 8.49 -18.55
C ILE A 445 -6.49 7.59 -17.95
N ILE A 446 -5.99 6.62 -18.70
CA ILE A 446 -4.87 5.76 -18.30
C ILE A 446 -3.75 5.89 -19.32
N ALA A 447 -2.52 6.13 -18.83
CA ALA A 447 -1.30 6.07 -19.62
C ALA A 447 -0.38 5.00 -19.03
N ASP A 448 -0.33 3.82 -19.65
CA ASP A 448 0.46 2.68 -19.21
C ASP A 448 0.79 1.78 -20.42
N PRO A 449 1.98 1.18 -20.50
CA PRO A 449 2.31 0.24 -21.57
C PRO A 449 1.47 -1.04 -21.53
N ARG A 450 0.80 -1.31 -20.43
CA ARG A 450 0.01 -2.50 -20.16
C ARG A 450 -1.46 -2.14 -19.92
N SER A 451 -2.37 -2.99 -20.32
CA SER A 451 -3.78 -2.87 -19.93
C SER A 451 -3.95 -3.30 -18.48
N ILE A 452 -3.87 -2.34 -17.56
CA ILE A 452 -4.08 -2.57 -16.12
C ILE A 452 -5.56 -2.80 -15.80
N ASP A 453 -5.88 -3.34 -14.62
CA ASP A 453 -7.27 -3.72 -14.27
C ASP A 453 -8.27 -2.55 -14.26
N LEU A 454 -7.80 -1.31 -14.02
CA LEU A 454 -8.64 -0.11 -14.11
C LEU A 454 -9.07 0.21 -15.54
N VAL A 455 -8.37 -0.30 -16.58
CA VAL A 455 -8.80 -0.08 -17.98
C VAL A 455 -10.19 -0.66 -18.19
N ARG A 456 -10.42 -1.84 -17.62
CA ARG A 456 -11.72 -2.51 -17.63
C ARG A 456 -11.87 -3.38 -16.38
N SER A 457 -12.80 -3.03 -15.53
CA SER A 457 -13.23 -3.84 -14.38
C SER A 457 -14.75 -3.69 -14.23
N PRO A 458 -15.43 -4.48 -13.40
CA PRO A 458 -16.88 -4.40 -13.28
C PRO A 458 -17.37 -2.97 -13.04
N HIS A 459 -18.24 -2.49 -13.93
CA HIS A 459 -18.82 -1.13 -13.95
C HIS A 459 -17.80 0.03 -14.01
N VAL A 460 -16.56 -0.24 -14.40
CA VAL A 460 -15.51 0.75 -14.65
C VAL A 460 -14.88 0.47 -16.00
N GLN A 461 -14.76 1.52 -16.83
CA GLN A 461 -14.05 1.48 -18.10
C GLN A 461 -13.32 2.79 -18.30
N ALA A 462 -12.06 2.73 -18.73
CA ALA A 462 -11.31 3.92 -19.11
C ALA A 462 -11.93 4.58 -20.34
N ASP A 463 -12.09 5.91 -20.27
CA ASP A 463 -12.51 6.71 -21.41
C ASP A 463 -11.40 6.73 -22.48
N TYR A 464 -10.13 6.83 -22.02
CA TYR A 464 -8.96 6.76 -22.89
C TYR A 464 -7.85 5.90 -22.27
N LEU A 465 -7.33 4.96 -23.07
CA LEU A 465 -6.11 4.22 -22.80
C LEU A 465 -5.01 4.69 -23.75
N LEU A 466 -4.02 5.38 -23.20
CA LEU A 466 -2.81 5.83 -23.90
C LEU A 466 -1.72 4.77 -23.69
N LYS A 467 -1.68 3.76 -24.56
CA LYS A 467 -0.79 2.59 -24.43
C LYS A 467 0.61 2.93 -24.94
N LEU A 468 1.36 3.72 -24.17
CA LEU A 468 2.65 4.24 -24.56
C LEU A 468 3.75 3.17 -24.53
N ARG A 469 4.80 3.38 -25.33
CA ARG A 469 6.02 2.59 -25.21
C ARG A 469 6.78 2.96 -23.93
N PRO A 470 7.36 2.01 -23.20
CA PRO A 470 8.22 2.32 -22.06
C PRO A 470 9.35 3.31 -22.43
N GLY A 471 9.61 4.27 -21.54
CA GLY A 471 10.62 5.31 -21.77
C GLY A 471 10.12 6.59 -22.45
N THR A 472 8.83 6.67 -22.84
CA THR A 472 8.30 7.81 -23.63
C THR A 472 7.33 8.72 -22.87
N ASN A 473 7.32 8.66 -21.53
CA ASN A 473 6.43 9.46 -20.68
C ASN A 473 6.53 10.96 -20.96
N VAL A 474 7.76 11.49 -21.08
CA VAL A 474 8.00 12.92 -21.32
C VAL A 474 7.44 13.35 -22.67
N ALA A 475 7.65 12.56 -23.72
CA ALA A 475 7.13 12.85 -25.07
C ALA A 475 5.59 12.89 -25.06
N LEU A 476 4.93 11.93 -24.39
CA LEU A 476 3.47 11.89 -24.26
C LEU A 476 2.92 13.10 -23.49
N LEU A 477 3.52 13.44 -22.35
CA LEU A 477 3.09 14.55 -21.51
C LEU A 477 3.31 15.91 -22.22
N ASN A 478 4.42 16.06 -22.96
CA ASN A 478 4.66 17.24 -23.79
C ASN A 478 3.63 17.34 -24.92
N ALA A 479 3.26 16.24 -25.56
CA ALA A 479 2.22 16.24 -26.59
C ALA A 479 0.85 16.63 -26.04
N MET A 480 0.49 16.18 -24.84
CA MET A 480 -0.73 16.64 -24.16
C MET A 480 -0.66 18.14 -23.84
N ALA A 481 0.48 18.62 -23.33
CA ALA A 481 0.72 20.05 -23.05
C ALA A 481 0.65 20.91 -24.32
N HIS A 482 1.19 20.41 -25.44
CA HIS A 482 1.11 21.07 -26.75
C HIS A 482 -0.36 21.31 -27.17
N VAL A 483 -1.22 20.32 -27.02
CA VAL A 483 -2.65 20.48 -27.29
C VAL A 483 -3.27 21.55 -26.39
N ILE A 484 -2.99 21.51 -25.09
CA ILE A 484 -3.51 22.47 -24.10
C ILE A 484 -3.10 23.90 -24.45
N VAL A 485 -1.84 24.12 -24.82
CA VAL A 485 -1.33 25.45 -25.14
C VAL A 485 -1.88 25.94 -26.49
N ASN A 486 -1.80 25.13 -27.55
CA ASN A 486 -2.17 25.58 -28.88
C ASN A 486 -3.68 25.65 -29.15
N GLU A 487 -4.48 24.95 -28.38
CA GLU A 487 -5.93 25.05 -28.43
C GLU A 487 -6.53 26.05 -27.43
N GLY A 488 -5.68 26.81 -26.71
CA GLY A 488 -6.12 27.84 -25.78
C GLY A 488 -6.81 27.30 -24.54
N LEU A 489 -6.45 26.12 -24.06
CA LEU A 489 -7.06 25.43 -22.91
C LEU A 489 -6.30 25.73 -21.59
N VAL A 490 -5.35 26.63 -21.59
CA VAL A 490 -4.60 27.06 -20.39
C VAL A 490 -5.53 27.88 -19.49
N ASP A 491 -5.51 27.63 -18.19
CA ASP A 491 -6.11 28.52 -17.19
C ASP A 491 -5.18 29.74 -16.97
N GLU A 492 -5.33 30.73 -17.87
CA GLU A 492 -4.50 31.95 -17.86
C GLU A 492 -4.67 32.76 -16.56
N ALA A 493 -5.83 32.70 -15.93
CA ALA A 493 -6.08 33.40 -14.67
C ALA A 493 -5.29 32.79 -13.51
N PHE A 494 -5.32 31.46 -13.39
CA PHE A 494 -4.54 30.72 -12.42
C PHE A 494 -3.04 30.94 -12.64
N VAL A 495 -2.56 30.78 -13.86
CA VAL A 495 -1.14 30.93 -14.21
C VAL A 495 -0.66 32.33 -13.88
N ALA A 496 -1.40 33.38 -14.27
CA ALA A 496 -1.02 34.76 -14.01
C ALA A 496 -0.93 35.09 -12.51
N SER A 497 -1.84 34.53 -11.71
CA SER A 497 -1.87 34.79 -10.26
C SER A 497 -0.86 33.94 -9.47
N ARG A 498 -0.64 32.67 -9.87
CA ARG A 498 0.01 31.65 -9.06
C ARG A 498 1.41 31.25 -9.53
N CYS A 499 1.80 31.55 -10.79
CA CYS A 499 3.02 31.03 -11.37
C CYS A 499 4.02 32.16 -11.72
N GLU A 500 5.29 31.79 -11.91
CA GLU A 500 6.35 32.69 -12.39
C GLU A 500 6.13 33.03 -13.89
N ALA A 501 5.84 34.28 -14.21
CA ALA A 501 5.48 34.71 -15.57
C ALA A 501 6.57 34.41 -16.61
N ALA A 502 7.85 34.67 -16.27
CA ALA A 502 8.97 34.42 -17.18
C ALA A 502 9.17 32.92 -17.47
N ALA A 503 9.07 32.08 -16.46
CA ALA A 503 9.18 30.63 -16.60
C ALA A 503 8.03 30.06 -17.44
N PHE A 504 6.80 30.55 -17.22
CA PHE A 504 5.64 30.18 -18.03
C PHE A 504 5.81 30.57 -19.49
N ALA A 505 6.24 31.81 -19.78
CA ALA A 505 6.42 32.27 -21.15
C ALA A 505 7.45 31.43 -21.92
N GLN A 506 8.56 31.07 -21.27
CA GLN A 506 9.60 30.20 -21.86
C GLN A 506 9.04 28.79 -22.12
N TRP A 507 8.35 28.21 -21.15
CA TRP A 507 7.73 26.89 -21.29
C TRP A 507 6.64 26.89 -22.38
N LYS A 508 5.78 27.91 -22.41
CA LYS A 508 4.72 28.05 -23.42
C LYS A 508 5.29 28.08 -24.83
N THR A 509 6.36 28.85 -25.04
CA THR A 509 7.07 28.88 -26.33
C THR A 509 7.67 27.54 -26.70
N PHE A 510 8.31 26.86 -25.75
CA PHE A 510 8.89 25.54 -25.94
C PHE A 510 7.82 24.52 -26.35
N ILE A 511 6.74 24.41 -25.59
CA ILE A 511 5.67 23.41 -25.81
C ILE A 511 4.84 23.72 -27.08
N ALA A 512 4.72 24.99 -27.48
CA ALA A 512 3.98 25.36 -28.67
C ALA A 512 4.66 24.91 -29.99
N ASP A 513 5.94 24.55 -29.94
CA ASP A 513 6.68 24.08 -31.12
C ASP A 513 6.05 22.79 -31.69
N ALA A 514 6.00 22.71 -33.05
CA ALA A 514 5.39 21.57 -33.74
C ALA A 514 6.06 20.21 -33.45
N SER A 515 7.32 20.22 -33.03
CA SER A 515 8.03 18.98 -32.62
C SER A 515 7.40 18.29 -31.39
N HIS A 516 6.61 19.03 -30.59
CA HIS A 516 5.86 18.47 -29.45
C HIS A 516 4.42 18.11 -29.81
N SER A 517 3.99 18.26 -31.08
CA SER A 517 2.62 17.90 -31.47
C SER A 517 2.33 16.39 -31.25
N PRO A 518 1.08 16.01 -31.03
CA PRO A 518 0.71 14.61 -30.97
C PRO A 518 1.15 13.80 -32.20
N GLU A 519 1.06 14.41 -33.40
CA GLU A 519 1.49 13.79 -34.65
C GLU A 519 3.00 13.55 -34.69
N ALA A 520 3.82 14.49 -34.20
CA ALA A 520 5.27 14.34 -34.14
C ALA A 520 5.68 13.27 -33.11
N SER A 521 4.92 13.15 -31.99
CA SER A 521 5.20 12.22 -30.91
C SER A 521 4.68 10.79 -31.15
N GLU A 522 3.79 10.58 -32.12
CA GLU A 522 3.13 9.28 -32.38
C GLU A 522 4.14 8.18 -32.70
N SER A 523 5.16 8.48 -33.48
CA SER A 523 6.22 7.51 -33.85
C SER A 523 7.05 7.06 -32.64
N GLU A 524 7.28 7.93 -31.66
CA GLU A 524 8.04 7.63 -30.45
C GLU A 524 7.19 6.93 -29.40
N THR A 525 6.04 7.50 -29.10
CA THR A 525 5.16 7.00 -28.03
C THR A 525 4.37 5.75 -28.40
N GLY A 526 4.10 5.57 -29.70
CA GLY A 526 3.15 4.53 -30.18
C GLY A 526 1.69 4.86 -29.90
N VAL A 527 1.38 6.05 -29.35
CA VAL A 527 0.00 6.46 -29.03
C VAL A 527 -0.56 7.30 -30.18
N PRO A 528 -1.70 6.91 -30.78
CA PRO A 528 -2.31 7.66 -31.86
C PRO A 528 -2.58 9.12 -31.49
N ALA A 529 -2.21 10.07 -32.34
CA ALA A 529 -2.35 11.50 -32.12
C ALA A 529 -3.78 11.92 -31.74
N ALA A 530 -4.79 11.28 -32.35
CA ALA A 530 -6.19 11.54 -32.06
C ALA A 530 -6.56 11.23 -30.61
N LEU A 531 -6.00 10.14 -30.04
CA LEU A 531 -6.23 9.76 -28.63
C LEU A 531 -5.55 10.75 -27.67
N VAL A 532 -4.31 11.18 -27.96
CA VAL A 532 -3.61 12.18 -27.18
C VAL A 532 -4.40 13.49 -27.13
N ARG A 533 -4.90 13.96 -28.29
CA ARG A 533 -5.75 15.17 -28.34
C ARG A 533 -7.04 15.04 -27.54
N ALA A 534 -7.73 13.90 -27.64
CA ALA A 534 -8.97 13.66 -26.94
C ALA A 534 -8.74 13.61 -25.42
N ALA A 535 -7.69 12.93 -24.96
CA ALA A 535 -7.33 12.83 -23.55
C ALA A 535 -6.90 14.20 -22.99
N ALA A 536 -6.08 14.97 -23.73
CA ALA A 536 -5.63 16.29 -23.31
C ALA A 536 -6.81 17.28 -23.16
N ARG A 537 -7.75 17.27 -24.11
CA ARG A 537 -8.97 18.08 -24.05
C ARG A 537 -9.83 17.70 -22.85
N LEU A 538 -10.08 16.39 -22.65
CA LEU A 538 -10.85 15.91 -21.51
C LEU A 538 -10.23 16.35 -20.18
N PHE A 539 -8.90 16.22 -20.04
CA PHE A 539 -8.18 16.64 -18.84
C PHE A 539 -8.27 18.16 -18.60
N ALA A 540 -8.04 18.96 -19.65
CA ALA A 540 -7.96 20.41 -19.53
C ALA A 540 -9.32 21.11 -19.34
N THR A 541 -10.41 20.50 -19.83
CA THR A 541 -11.75 21.09 -19.73
C THR A 541 -12.57 20.60 -18.54
N ALA A 542 -11.98 19.70 -17.72
CA ALA A 542 -12.62 19.22 -16.50
C ALA A 542 -12.70 20.33 -15.43
N GLY A 543 -13.76 20.34 -14.64
CA GLY A 543 -13.86 21.20 -13.46
C GLY A 543 -12.78 20.84 -12.42
N ASN A 544 -12.58 19.54 -12.18
CA ASN A 544 -11.55 19.00 -11.30
C ASN A 544 -10.87 17.80 -11.98
N ALA A 545 -9.58 17.92 -12.30
CA ALA A 545 -8.78 16.84 -12.82
C ALA A 545 -7.63 16.49 -11.86
N ALA A 546 -7.57 15.24 -11.43
CA ALA A 546 -6.55 14.73 -10.51
C ALA A 546 -5.60 13.79 -11.24
N ILE A 547 -4.28 13.97 -11.03
CA ILE A 547 -3.25 13.10 -11.58
C ILE A 547 -2.72 12.19 -10.48
N TYR A 548 -2.70 10.89 -10.75
CA TYR A 548 -2.09 9.87 -9.90
C TYR A 548 -1.02 9.13 -10.69
N TYR A 549 0.20 9.07 -10.16
CA TYR A 549 1.30 8.41 -10.84
C TYR A 549 2.12 7.53 -9.90
N GLY A 550 2.83 6.57 -10.47
CA GLY A 550 3.65 5.63 -9.73
C GLY A 550 5.04 5.45 -10.33
N LEU A 551 5.63 4.28 -10.05
CA LEU A 551 6.98 3.93 -10.44
C LEU A 551 7.18 3.85 -11.96
N GLY A 552 6.11 3.64 -12.73
CA GLY A 552 6.14 3.73 -14.20
C GLY A 552 6.38 5.14 -14.73
N VAL A 553 6.45 6.16 -13.86
CA VAL A 553 6.91 7.52 -14.16
C VAL A 553 8.31 7.74 -13.62
N THR A 554 8.59 7.30 -12.39
CA THR A 554 9.83 7.67 -11.69
C THR A 554 11.02 6.77 -12.01
N GLU A 555 10.81 5.49 -12.28
CA GLU A 555 11.88 4.52 -12.57
C GLU A 555 12.29 4.53 -14.06
N HIS A 556 12.64 5.71 -14.56
CA HIS A 556 13.11 5.98 -15.92
C HIS A 556 14.33 6.91 -15.90
N SER A 557 15.13 6.89 -16.97
CA SER A 557 16.26 7.82 -17.15
C SER A 557 15.85 9.29 -17.13
N GLN A 558 14.59 9.58 -17.42
CA GLN A 558 13.96 10.89 -17.33
C GLN A 558 12.82 10.96 -16.30
N GLY A 559 12.90 10.21 -15.21
CA GLY A 559 11.86 10.21 -14.16
C GLY A 559 11.61 11.59 -13.58
N SER A 560 12.66 12.33 -13.26
CA SER A 560 12.58 13.72 -12.75
C SER A 560 11.93 14.66 -13.76
N THR A 561 12.27 14.54 -15.05
CA THR A 561 11.68 15.35 -16.13
C THR A 561 10.21 15.01 -16.32
N ALA A 562 9.81 13.74 -16.24
CA ALA A 562 8.42 13.33 -16.35
C ALA A 562 7.56 13.87 -15.19
N VAL A 563 8.09 13.89 -13.96
CA VAL A 563 7.40 14.50 -12.80
C VAL A 563 7.22 16.01 -12.99
N MET A 564 8.24 16.71 -13.51
CA MET A 564 8.12 18.13 -13.85
C MET A 564 7.07 18.36 -14.95
N ALA A 565 6.99 17.49 -15.97
CA ALA A 565 5.95 17.58 -17.00
C ALA A 565 4.55 17.38 -16.45
N ILE A 566 4.35 16.45 -15.51
CA ILE A 566 3.07 16.26 -14.79
C ILE A 566 2.70 17.53 -14.00
N ALA A 567 3.63 18.12 -13.27
CA ALA A 567 3.39 19.35 -12.52
C ALA A 567 3.05 20.54 -13.47
N ASN A 568 3.74 20.64 -14.62
CA ASN A 568 3.41 21.63 -15.65
C ASN A 568 1.97 21.48 -16.16
N LEU A 569 1.51 20.27 -16.46
CA LEU A 569 0.12 20.03 -16.89
C LEU A 569 -0.89 20.48 -15.83
N ALA A 570 -0.66 20.14 -14.56
CA ALA A 570 -1.53 20.51 -13.46
C ALA A 570 -1.57 22.03 -13.25
N MET A 571 -0.42 22.71 -13.32
CA MET A 571 -0.34 24.17 -13.23
C MET A 571 -0.99 24.87 -14.44
N ALA A 572 -0.76 24.38 -15.66
CA ALA A 572 -1.31 24.97 -16.87
C ALA A 572 -2.85 24.94 -16.90
N THR A 573 -3.45 23.97 -16.25
CA THR A 573 -4.92 23.79 -16.20
C THR A 573 -5.54 24.18 -14.85
N GLY A 574 -4.77 24.83 -13.94
CA GLY A 574 -5.24 25.26 -12.65
C GLY A 574 -5.66 24.13 -11.70
N ASN A 575 -5.21 22.89 -11.96
CA ASN A 575 -5.60 21.71 -11.17
C ASN A 575 -4.71 21.49 -9.94
N ILE A 576 -4.51 22.53 -9.12
CA ILE A 576 -3.76 22.50 -7.86
C ILE A 576 -4.46 23.39 -6.83
N GLY A 577 -4.36 23.05 -5.55
CA GLY A 577 -4.75 23.89 -4.42
C GLY A 577 -6.23 23.81 -4.04
N ARG A 578 -7.00 22.86 -4.55
CA ARG A 578 -8.38 22.60 -4.15
C ARG A 578 -8.65 21.10 -4.14
N ARG A 579 -9.72 20.65 -3.54
CA ARG A 579 -10.08 19.23 -3.52
C ARG A 579 -10.52 18.76 -4.91
N GLY A 580 -10.30 17.48 -5.18
CA GLY A 580 -10.64 16.84 -6.47
C GLY A 580 -9.59 17.01 -7.57
N VAL A 581 -8.46 17.67 -7.28
CA VAL A 581 -7.39 17.94 -8.25
C VAL A 581 -6.03 17.47 -7.70
N GLY A 582 -4.93 17.87 -8.33
CA GLY A 582 -3.59 17.79 -7.78
C GLY A 582 -2.67 16.80 -8.46
N VAL A 583 -1.42 16.82 -7.99
CA VAL A 583 -0.33 15.95 -8.40
C VAL A 583 -0.05 14.98 -7.26
N ASN A 584 -0.40 13.71 -7.45
CA ASN A 584 -0.52 12.75 -6.35
C ASN A 584 0.32 11.50 -6.63
N PRO A 585 1.59 11.47 -6.18
CA PRO A 585 2.45 10.28 -6.28
C PRO A 585 1.91 9.15 -5.40
N LEU A 586 1.69 7.99 -5.99
CA LEU A 586 1.34 6.77 -5.28
C LEU A 586 2.63 6.08 -4.81
N ARG A 587 3.23 6.58 -3.73
CA ARG A 587 4.46 6.03 -3.14
C ARG A 587 4.23 4.59 -2.70
N GLY A 588 5.19 3.71 -2.99
CA GLY A 588 5.01 2.26 -2.88
C GLY A 588 4.87 1.76 -1.44
N GLN A 589 5.93 1.88 -0.64
CA GLN A 589 5.94 1.42 0.75
C GLN A 589 5.21 2.40 1.67
N ASN A 590 4.78 1.92 2.83
CA ASN A 590 4.03 2.77 3.76
C ASN A 590 4.81 4.03 4.15
N ASN A 591 6.06 3.89 4.57
CA ASN A 591 6.86 5.00 5.07
C ASN A 591 7.85 5.60 4.05
N VAL A 592 7.62 5.45 2.73
CA VAL A 592 8.47 6.11 1.71
C VAL A 592 8.45 7.62 1.88
N GLN A 593 7.27 8.20 2.14
CA GLN A 593 7.17 9.63 2.41
C GLN A 593 7.96 9.97 3.68
N GLY A 594 7.74 9.24 4.77
CA GLY A 594 8.40 9.50 6.05
C GLY A 594 9.91 9.32 6.02
N SER A 595 10.44 8.32 5.32
CA SER A 595 11.89 8.14 5.20
C SER A 595 12.56 9.34 4.48
N CYS A 596 11.87 9.93 3.51
CA CYS A 596 12.31 11.18 2.89
C CYS A 596 12.16 12.36 3.86
N ASP A 597 11.03 12.48 4.57
CA ASP A 597 10.75 13.56 5.53
C ASP A 597 11.82 13.61 6.63
N MET A 598 12.33 12.43 7.04
CA MET A 598 13.36 12.29 8.08
C MET A 598 14.78 12.54 7.59
N GLY A 599 14.99 12.99 6.34
CA GLY A 599 16.29 13.40 5.83
C GLY A 599 17.27 12.24 5.59
N SER A 600 16.78 11.09 5.15
CA SER A 600 17.61 9.91 4.83
C SER A 600 18.26 9.96 3.46
N PHE A 601 18.37 11.15 2.85
CA PHE A 601 19.15 11.36 1.63
C PHE A 601 20.50 12.01 1.96
N PRO A 602 21.57 11.69 1.20
CA PRO A 602 22.92 12.19 1.52
C PRO A 602 23.05 13.71 1.42
N HIS A 603 22.16 14.38 0.69
CA HIS A 603 22.17 15.83 0.47
C HIS A 603 21.11 16.59 1.28
N GLU A 604 20.25 15.90 2.03
CA GLU A 604 19.14 16.53 2.75
C GLU A 604 19.12 16.18 4.24
N LEU A 605 18.90 17.17 5.06
CA LEU A 605 18.50 17.07 6.46
C LEU A 605 16.96 16.95 6.54
N PRO A 606 16.41 16.51 7.68
CA PRO A 606 14.98 16.39 7.89
C PRO A 606 14.17 17.61 7.44
N GLY A 607 13.01 17.36 6.79
CA GLY A 607 12.19 18.42 6.21
C GLY A 607 12.70 18.96 4.88
N TYR A 608 13.40 18.14 4.08
CA TYR A 608 13.89 18.45 2.73
C TYR A 608 14.85 19.64 2.66
N ARG A 609 15.59 19.89 3.71
CA ARG A 609 16.54 21.02 3.84
C ARG A 609 17.95 20.57 3.45
N HIS A 610 18.56 21.28 2.51
CA HIS A 610 19.86 20.87 1.97
C HIS A 610 21.00 21.00 2.99
N VAL A 611 21.92 20.03 3.04
CA VAL A 611 23.07 20.03 3.97
C VAL A 611 24.04 21.21 3.77
N SER A 612 24.06 21.84 2.57
CA SER A 612 24.86 23.04 2.32
C SER A 612 24.34 24.31 3.00
N ASP A 613 23.08 24.32 3.48
CA ASP A 613 22.50 25.46 4.20
C ASP A 613 23.07 25.53 5.61
N SER A 614 23.89 26.55 5.85
CA SER A 614 24.59 26.73 7.13
C SER A 614 23.63 27.00 8.30
N SER A 615 22.50 27.65 8.03
CA SER A 615 21.50 27.96 9.07
C SER A 615 20.77 26.70 9.53
N VAL A 616 20.48 25.83 8.60
CA VAL A 616 19.86 24.53 8.87
C VAL A 616 20.84 23.64 9.63
N ARG A 617 22.08 23.49 9.16
CA ARG A 617 23.08 22.70 9.88
C ARG A 617 23.27 23.19 11.31
N ALA A 618 23.39 24.50 11.52
CA ALA A 618 23.60 25.08 12.84
C ALA A 618 22.53 24.67 13.86
N SER A 619 21.26 24.49 13.44
CA SER A 619 20.20 24.02 14.33
C SER A 619 20.43 22.57 14.77
N PHE A 620 20.84 21.69 13.85
CA PHE A 620 21.13 20.29 14.17
C PHE A 620 22.45 20.15 14.94
N GLU A 621 23.50 20.90 14.57
CA GLU A 621 24.79 20.92 15.27
C GLU A 621 24.64 21.40 16.73
N HIS A 622 23.79 22.38 16.96
CA HIS A 622 23.47 22.85 18.30
C HIS A 622 22.79 21.77 19.14
N ASP A 623 21.80 21.08 18.57
CA ASP A 623 21.02 20.08 19.30
C ASP A 623 21.78 18.74 19.47
N TRP A 624 22.53 18.32 18.45
CA TRP A 624 23.28 17.07 18.46
C TRP A 624 24.70 17.18 19.07
N GLY A 625 25.20 18.39 19.19
CA GLY A 625 26.51 18.66 19.80
C GLY A 625 27.72 18.23 18.97
N VAL A 626 27.53 18.02 17.66
CA VAL A 626 28.58 17.61 16.70
C VAL A 626 28.48 18.39 15.40
N PRO A 627 29.60 18.62 14.69
CA PRO A 627 29.57 19.26 13.39
C PRO A 627 28.95 18.34 12.32
N ILE A 628 28.23 18.94 11.38
CA ILE A 628 27.65 18.27 10.22
C ILE A 628 28.34 18.77 8.94
N LEU A 629 28.71 17.85 8.05
CA LEU A 629 29.35 18.20 6.79
C LEU A 629 28.43 19.00 5.88
N ALA A 630 28.96 20.00 5.18
CA ALA A 630 28.23 20.79 4.20
C ALA A 630 28.09 20.08 2.85
N GLU A 631 28.98 19.17 2.55
CA GLU A 631 29.00 18.39 1.31
C GLU A 631 28.09 17.19 1.40
N PRO A 632 27.32 16.92 0.31
CA PRO A 632 26.54 15.67 0.21
C PRO A 632 27.43 14.42 0.31
N GLY A 633 26.91 13.37 0.94
CA GLY A 633 27.54 12.05 0.94
C GLY A 633 27.27 11.24 -0.32
N LEU A 634 27.68 9.96 -0.30
CA LEU A 634 27.45 9.00 -1.36
C LEU A 634 25.98 8.54 -1.41
N ARG A 635 25.44 8.41 -2.62
CA ARG A 635 24.16 7.72 -2.90
C ARG A 635 24.40 6.21 -2.97
N ILE A 636 23.36 5.39 -2.79
CA ILE A 636 23.50 3.92 -2.83
C ILE A 636 24.31 3.42 -4.05
N PRO A 637 24.01 3.80 -5.29
CA PRO A 637 24.83 3.34 -6.43
C PRO A 637 26.30 3.74 -6.32
N ASN A 638 26.58 4.96 -5.82
CA ASN A 638 27.96 5.44 -5.65
C ASN A 638 28.67 4.74 -4.47
N MET A 639 27.95 4.28 -3.44
CA MET A 639 28.54 3.43 -2.40
C MET A 639 29.05 2.10 -2.98
N PHE A 640 28.32 1.51 -3.94
CA PHE A 640 28.73 0.28 -4.61
C PHE A 640 29.96 0.50 -5.49
N GLU A 641 30.01 1.58 -6.27
CA GLU A 641 31.18 1.96 -7.06
C GLU A 641 32.40 2.14 -6.16
N ALA A 642 32.28 2.98 -5.12
CA ALA A 642 33.36 3.24 -4.16
C ALA A 642 33.82 1.98 -3.41
N ALA A 643 32.93 1.01 -3.19
CA ALA A 643 33.31 -0.27 -2.59
C ALA A 643 34.18 -1.13 -3.52
N LEU A 644 33.86 -1.16 -4.82
CA LEU A 644 34.66 -1.85 -5.83
C LEU A 644 36.02 -1.18 -6.04
N ASP A 645 36.11 0.14 -5.85
CA ASP A 645 37.36 0.90 -5.88
C ASP A 645 38.18 0.78 -4.57
N GLY A 646 37.62 0.12 -3.53
CA GLY A 646 38.27 -0.08 -2.24
C GLY A 646 38.26 1.15 -1.30
N GLU A 647 37.38 2.12 -1.58
CA GLU A 647 37.26 3.37 -0.81
C GLU A 647 36.13 3.30 0.23
N PHE A 648 35.10 2.49 -0.02
CA PHE A 648 33.93 2.33 0.87
C PHE A 648 33.82 0.89 1.36
N MET A 649 34.17 0.62 2.63
CA MET A 649 34.45 -0.71 3.13
C MET A 649 33.54 -1.17 4.27
N GLY A 650 32.61 -0.32 4.74
CA GLY A 650 31.69 -0.65 5.80
C GLY A 650 30.27 -0.13 5.55
N LEU A 651 29.28 -0.98 5.71
CA LEU A 651 27.88 -0.64 5.45
C LEU A 651 26.94 -1.15 6.53
N TYR A 652 26.08 -0.28 7.05
CA TYR A 652 24.97 -0.63 7.93
C TYR A 652 23.66 -0.57 7.14
N VAL A 653 22.90 -1.67 7.09
CA VAL A 653 21.64 -1.79 6.34
C VAL A 653 20.52 -2.14 7.30
N GLU A 654 19.53 -1.26 7.43
CA GLU A 654 18.36 -1.47 8.26
C GLU A 654 17.13 -1.79 7.39
N GLY A 655 16.58 -3.00 7.52
CA GLY A 655 15.29 -3.40 6.94
C GLY A 655 15.19 -3.41 5.41
N GLU A 656 16.33 -3.49 4.71
CA GLU A 656 16.40 -3.50 3.24
C GLU A 656 17.11 -4.76 2.71
N ASP A 657 16.67 -5.22 1.55
CA ASP A 657 17.27 -6.34 0.82
C ASP A 657 17.85 -5.85 -0.52
N ILE A 658 18.91 -5.03 -0.44
CA ILE A 658 19.57 -4.41 -1.61
C ILE A 658 20.18 -5.44 -2.56
N GLY A 659 20.57 -6.62 -2.06
CA GLY A 659 21.06 -7.71 -2.87
C GLY A 659 20.02 -8.30 -3.84
N GLN A 660 18.71 -8.05 -3.58
CA GLN A 660 17.62 -8.44 -4.48
C GLN A 660 16.95 -7.23 -5.15
N SER A 661 16.86 -6.09 -4.46
CA SER A 661 16.06 -4.95 -4.94
C SER A 661 16.79 -4.10 -5.97
N ASP A 662 18.09 -3.94 -5.86
CA ASP A 662 18.87 -3.03 -6.71
C ASP A 662 19.17 -3.62 -8.08
N PRO A 663 19.31 -2.78 -9.13
CA PRO A 663 19.53 -3.23 -10.50
C PRO A 663 20.93 -3.83 -10.67
N ASN A 664 21.14 -4.59 -11.71
CA ASN A 664 22.42 -5.27 -11.96
C ASN A 664 22.93 -6.03 -10.72
N THR A 665 22.17 -7.05 -10.31
CA THR A 665 22.47 -7.86 -9.11
C THR A 665 23.93 -8.34 -9.04
N GLN A 666 24.57 -8.57 -10.19
CA GLN A 666 25.98 -9.00 -10.23
C GLN A 666 26.92 -7.89 -9.73
N HIS A 667 26.68 -6.66 -10.11
CA HIS A 667 27.45 -5.48 -9.64
C HIS A 667 27.25 -5.26 -8.13
N VAL A 668 25.99 -5.30 -7.65
CA VAL A 668 25.64 -5.12 -6.24
C VAL A 668 26.29 -6.18 -5.36
N THR A 669 26.18 -7.46 -5.76
CA THR A 669 26.77 -8.57 -4.98
C THR A 669 28.30 -8.56 -5.00
N ALA A 670 28.92 -8.10 -6.08
CA ALA A 670 30.37 -7.88 -6.14
C ALA A 670 30.80 -6.77 -5.17
N ALA A 671 30.09 -5.65 -5.13
CA ALA A 671 30.35 -4.55 -4.22
C ALA A 671 30.21 -4.98 -2.74
N LEU A 672 29.10 -5.66 -2.39
CA LEU A 672 28.90 -6.20 -1.05
C LEU A 672 29.98 -7.20 -0.63
N SER A 673 30.47 -8.02 -1.58
CA SER A 673 31.55 -8.97 -1.35
C SER A 673 32.92 -8.31 -1.16
N ALA A 674 33.13 -7.11 -1.70
CA ALA A 674 34.37 -6.36 -1.58
C ALA A 674 34.50 -5.64 -0.22
N MET A 675 33.38 -5.36 0.46
CA MET A 675 33.36 -4.66 1.75
C MET A 675 33.93 -5.53 2.88
N GLU A 676 34.67 -4.92 3.83
CA GLU A 676 35.25 -5.59 5.00
C GLU A 676 34.24 -5.83 6.13
N CYS A 677 33.18 -5.01 6.23
CA CYS A 677 32.11 -5.19 7.22
C CYS A 677 30.75 -4.72 6.68
N VAL A 678 29.87 -5.67 6.41
CA VAL A 678 28.47 -5.43 6.12
C VAL A 678 27.64 -5.89 7.31
N VAL A 679 26.84 -4.98 7.85
CA VAL A 679 25.93 -5.22 8.97
C VAL A 679 24.50 -5.15 8.44
N VAL A 680 23.71 -6.20 8.64
CA VAL A 680 22.31 -6.26 8.26
C VAL A 680 21.44 -6.39 9.48
N GLN A 681 20.52 -5.44 9.65
CA GLN A 681 19.47 -5.49 10.66
C GLN A 681 18.14 -5.81 9.97
N ASP A 682 17.66 -7.04 10.11
CA ASP A 682 16.43 -7.50 9.44
C ASP A 682 15.79 -8.67 10.21
N LEU A 683 14.62 -9.09 9.74
CA LEU A 683 13.82 -10.19 10.31
C LEU A 683 14.34 -11.58 9.92
N PHE A 684 14.92 -11.69 8.73
CA PHE A 684 15.30 -12.93 8.08
C PHE A 684 16.67 -12.81 7.42
N LEU A 685 17.37 -13.91 7.28
CA LEU A 685 18.54 -13.94 6.40
C LEU A 685 18.04 -13.79 4.95
N ASN A 686 18.00 -12.55 4.50
CA ASN A 686 17.64 -12.14 3.15
C ASN A 686 18.82 -12.26 2.18
N GLU A 687 18.69 -11.80 0.95
CA GLU A 687 19.75 -11.90 -0.07
C GLU A 687 20.98 -11.06 0.29
N THR A 688 20.77 -9.89 0.87
CA THR A 688 21.86 -9.02 1.37
C THR A 688 22.63 -9.68 2.51
N ALA A 689 21.94 -10.37 3.41
CA ALA A 689 22.55 -11.06 4.55
C ALA A 689 23.51 -12.19 4.13
N LYS A 690 23.41 -12.70 2.91
CA LYS A 690 24.40 -13.66 2.37
C LYS A 690 25.80 -13.08 2.30
N PHE A 691 25.92 -11.77 2.18
CA PHE A 691 27.16 -11.01 2.11
C PHE A 691 27.50 -10.28 3.41
N ALA A 692 26.65 -10.38 4.43
CA ALA A 692 26.87 -9.70 5.71
C ALA A 692 27.88 -10.43 6.59
N HIS A 693 28.57 -9.66 7.44
CA HIS A 693 29.48 -10.09 8.48
C HIS A 693 28.81 -10.11 9.85
N VAL A 694 27.83 -9.23 10.04
CA VAL A 694 27.01 -9.14 11.25
C VAL A 694 25.54 -9.15 10.87
N PHE A 695 24.75 -9.94 11.60
CA PHE A 695 23.30 -9.93 11.49
C PHE A 695 22.67 -9.56 12.83
N LEU A 696 21.93 -8.47 12.86
CA LEU A 696 21.19 -7.98 14.03
C LEU A 696 19.69 -8.26 13.81
N PRO A 697 19.04 -9.07 14.65
CA PRO A 697 17.64 -9.43 14.43
C PRO A 697 16.71 -8.25 14.76
N GLY A 698 16.03 -7.76 13.74
CA GLY A 698 15.09 -6.65 13.82
C GLY A 698 13.70 -7.03 14.35
N SER A 699 12.83 -6.03 14.45
CA SER A 699 11.45 -6.14 14.91
C SER A 699 10.44 -5.84 13.79
N THR A 700 9.28 -6.51 13.84
CA THR A 700 8.15 -6.21 12.92
C THR A 700 7.35 -5.01 13.42
N PHE A 701 6.48 -4.46 12.58
CA PHE A 701 5.57 -3.38 12.99
C PHE A 701 4.62 -3.75 14.14
N LEU A 702 4.41 -5.05 14.40
CA LEU A 702 3.62 -5.54 15.52
C LEU A 702 4.41 -5.54 16.86
N GLU A 703 5.72 -5.41 16.79
CA GLU A 703 6.64 -5.56 17.92
C GLU A 703 7.19 -4.21 18.43
N LYS A 704 6.75 -3.09 17.85
CA LYS A 704 7.30 -1.75 18.14
C LYS A 704 6.27 -0.64 18.18
N ASP A 705 6.59 0.43 18.87
CA ASP A 705 5.91 1.71 18.79
C ASP A 705 6.64 2.63 17.81
N GLY A 706 5.92 3.56 17.20
CA GLY A 706 6.46 4.52 16.25
C GLY A 706 5.38 5.20 15.43
N THR A 707 5.80 5.78 14.30
CA THR A 707 4.90 6.41 13.33
C THR A 707 5.30 6.05 11.90
N PHE A 708 4.30 6.01 11.00
CA PHE A 708 4.51 5.98 9.56
C PHE A 708 3.89 7.21 8.91
N THR A 709 4.51 7.73 7.86
CA THR A 709 3.94 8.77 6.99
C THR A 709 3.61 8.16 5.63
N ASN A 710 2.33 8.06 5.30
CA ASN A 710 1.83 7.44 4.07
C ASN A 710 1.94 8.35 2.83
N ALA A 711 1.48 7.86 1.66
CA ALA A 711 1.59 8.58 0.39
C ALA A 711 0.77 9.89 0.32
N GLU A 712 -0.22 10.07 1.20
CA GLU A 712 -0.99 11.32 1.35
C GLU A 712 -0.44 12.24 2.47
N ARG A 713 0.81 12.05 2.90
CA ARG A 713 1.47 12.82 3.99
C ARG A 713 0.84 12.60 5.37
N ARG A 714 0.08 11.54 5.55
CA ARG A 714 -0.61 11.25 6.80
C ARG A 714 0.30 10.49 7.75
N ILE A 715 0.59 11.08 8.90
CA ILE A 715 1.35 10.51 10.01
C ILE A 715 0.38 9.71 10.86
N SER A 716 0.62 8.41 11.00
CA SER A 716 -0.24 7.49 11.75
C SER A 716 0.59 6.69 12.76
N ARG A 717 -0.01 6.42 13.92
CA ARG A 717 0.66 5.64 14.97
C ARG A 717 0.82 4.17 14.59
N VAL A 718 2.03 3.66 14.74
CA VAL A 718 2.33 2.24 14.91
C VAL A 718 2.34 1.97 16.41
N ARG A 719 1.52 1.03 16.87
CA ARG A 719 1.46 0.67 18.29
C ARG A 719 1.88 -0.77 18.47
N ARG A 720 2.70 -1.01 19.47
CA ARG A 720 3.19 -2.34 19.81
C ARG A 720 2.03 -3.25 20.18
N VAL A 721 1.93 -4.38 19.51
CA VAL A 721 0.91 -5.41 19.70
C VAL A 721 1.48 -6.59 20.49
N MET A 722 2.75 -6.92 20.27
CA MET A 722 3.47 -8.02 20.91
C MET A 722 4.90 -7.59 21.29
N LYS A 723 5.53 -8.34 22.16
CA LYS A 723 6.94 -8.06 22.55
C LYS A 723 7.89 -8.36 21.41
N PRO A 724 8.98 -7.57 21.24
CA PRO A 724 10.03 -7.89 20.28
C PRO A 724 10.62 -9.28 20.54
N LYS A 725 10.61 -10.14 19.54
CA LYS A 725 11.16 -11.51 19.65
C LYS A 725 12.67 -11.53 19.81
N SER A 726 13.36 -10.50 19.34
CA SER A 726 14.79 -10.28 19.48
C SER A 726 15.19 -9.68 20.85
N GLY A 727 14.22 -9.22 21.64
CA GLY A 727 14.42 -8.50 22.90
C GLY A 727 14.47 -6.98 22.75
N TYR A 728 14.72 -6.46 21.54
CA TYR A 728 14.82 -5.03 21.23
C TYR A 728 13.99 -4.66 20.02
N ALA A 729 13.45 -3.44 20.00
CA ALA A 729 12.92 -2.80 18.80
C ALA A 729 14.07 -2.23 17.95
N ASP A 730 13.85 -1.96 16.68
CA ASP A 730 14.91 -1.50 15.76
C ASP A 730 15.56 -0.19 16.22
N TRP A 731 14.78 0.76 16.74
CA TRP A 731 15.29 2.02 17.25
C TRP A 731 16.24 1.82 18.46
N GLU A 732 15.97 0.84 19.33
CA GLU A 732 16.83 0.50 20.49
C GLU A 732 18.17 -0.08 20.01
N ILE A 733 18.17 -0.91 18.95
CA ILE A 733 19.39 -1.48 18.36
C ILE A 733 20.28 -0.37 17.81
N THR A 734 19.72 0.58 17.09
CA THR A 734 20.45 1.73 16.54
C THR A 734 21.05 2.60 17.68
N GLN A 735 20.30 2.82 18.75
CA GLN A 735 20.77 3.50 19.95
C GLN A 735 21.94 2.77 20.61
N LEU A 736 21.87 1.45 20.79
CA LEU A 736 22.95 0.63 21.34
C LEU A 736 24.24 0.77 20.51
N LEU A 737 24.13 0.70 19.18
CA LEU A 737 25.27 0.86 18.28
C LEU A 737 25.87 2.26 18.37
N SER A 738 25.05 3.31 18.41
CA SER A 738 25.50 4.69 18.55
C SER A 738 26.30 4.91 19.85
N ASN A 739 25.77 4.40 20.96
CA ASN A 739 26.42 4.47 22.26
C ASN A 739 27.76 3.71 22.27
N ALA A 740 27.82 2.54 21.65
CA ALA A 740 29.05 1.78 21.51
C ALA A 740 30.09 2.50 20.63
N LEU A 741 29.67 3.30 19.66
CA LEU A 741 30.54 4.15 18.84
C LEU A 741 30.96 5.43 19.54
N GLY A 742 30.44 5.74 20.73
CA GLY A 742 30.81 6.87 21.54
C GLY A 742 29.97 8.13 21.33
N TYR A 743 28.93 8.08 20.53
CA TYR A 743 27.93 9.14 20.41
C TYR A 743 26.67 8.77 21.22
N PRO A 744 26.35 9.49 22.30
CA PRO A 744 25.29 9.13 23.23
C PRO A 744 23.91 9.36 22.62
N MET A 745 23.08 8.33 22.60
CA MET A 745 21.66 8.38 22.38
C MET A 745 20.96 7.74 23.59
N ASN A 746 20.02 8.43 24.22
CA ASN A 746 19.41 8.01 25.49
C ASN A 746 17.91 8.25 25.51
N TYR A 747 17.19 7.62 24.58
CA TYR A 747 15.74 7.67 24.53
C TYR A 747 15.15 6.50 25.31
N ALA A 748 14.13 6.76 26.12
CA ALA A 748 13.40 5.75 26.86
C ALA A 748 12.19 5.23 26.06
N HIS A 749 11.66 6.05 25.15
CA HIS A 749 10.50 5.71 24.33
C HIS A 749 10.55 6.46 22.99
N PRO A 750 10.04 5.88 21.88
CA PRO A 750 10.10 6.55 20.57
C PRO A 750 9.31 7.88 20.50
N SER A 751 8.41 8.17 21.45
CA SER A 751 7.79 9.49 21.56
C SER A 751 8.81 10.61 21.81
N GLU A 752 9.90 10.34 22.53
CA GLU A 752 10.98 11.31 22.77
C GLU A 752 11.76 11.59 21.49
N ILE A 753 11.87 10.59 20.61
CA ILE A 753 12.45 10.76 19.28
C ILE A 753 11.53 11.63 18.43
N MET A 754 10.19 11.40 18.48
CA MET A 754 9.22 12.25 17.78
C MET A 754 9.23 13.69 18.30
N ASP A 755 9.43 13.91 19.60
CA ASP A 755 9.56 15.25 20.17
C ASP A 755 10.83 15.96 19.65
N GLU A 756 11.94 15.24 19.45
CA GLU A 756 13.14 15.77 18.80
C GLU A 756 12.88 16.08 17.31
N ILE A 757 12.20 15.17 16.58
CA ILE A 757 11.78 15.40 15.20
C ILE A 757 10.94 16.68 15.10
N ALA A 758 9.93 16.84 15.96
CA ALA A 758 9.04 18.00 15.98
C ALA A 758 9.81 19.31 16.27
N ARG A 759 10.79 19.26 17.16
CA ARG A 759 11.63 20.43 17.52
C ARG A 759 12.53 20.87 16.37
N LEU A 760 13.09 19.92 15.61
CA LEU A 760 14.08 20.19 14.57
C LEU A 760 13.49 20.27 13.15
N THR A 761 12.24 19.85 12.95
CA THR A 761 11.61 19.78 11.64
C THR A 761 10.36 20.67 11.58
N PRO A 762 10.41 21.85 10.97
CA PRO A 762 9.29 22.83 11.00
C PRO A 762 7.96 22.28 10.52
N THR A 763 7.95 21.40 9.52
CA THR A 763 6.73 20.77 9.00
C THR A 763 6.09 19.77 9.96
N PHE A 764 6.83 19.34 11.00
CA PHE A 764 6.38 18.41 12.03
C PHE A 764 6.22 19.07 13.41
N SER A 765 6.43 20.38 13.54
CA SER A 765 6.51 21.06 14.85
C SER A 765 5.23 20.94 15.69
N GLY A 766 4.08 20.66 15.06
CA GLY A 766 2.81 20.40 15.73
C GLY A 766 2.51 18.91 15.98
N VAL A 767 3.42 18.00 15.67
CA VAL A 767 3.18 16.56 15.78
C VAL A 767 3.70 16.03 17.13
N SER A 768 2.85 15.26 17.83
CA SER A 768 3.24 14.50 19.02
C SER A 768 2.39 13.24 19.13
N TYR A 769 2.86 12.26 19.91
CA TYR A 769 2.09 11.03 20.12
C TYR A 769 0.72 11.32 20.76
N ALA A 770 0.66 12.21 21.72
CA ALA A 770 -0.60 12.60 22.38
C ALA A 770 -1.61 13.16 21.36
N ARG A 771 -1.16 14.05 20.46
CA ARG A 771 -2.03 14.59 19.41
C ARG A 771 -2.44 13.55 18.36
N LEU A 772 -1.53 12.66 17.99
CA LEU A 772 -1.84 11.55 17.09
C LEU A 772 -2.86 10.58 17.71
N ASP A 773 -2.79 10.36 19.03
CA ASP A 773 -3.75 9.52 19.73
C ASP A 773 -5.14 10.19 19.85
N GLU A 774 -5.19 11.51 20.01
CA GLU A 774 -6.43 12.30 20.05
C GLU A 774 -7.11 12.41 18.67
N LEU A 775 -6.33 12.77 17.63
CA LEU A 775 -6.83 13.05 16.29
C LEU A 775 -6.91 11.80 15.39
N GLY A 776 -6.29 10.69 15.83
CA GLY A 776 -6.16 9.44 15.08
C GLY A 776 -5.04 9.46 14.05
N SER A 777 -4.76 10.59 13.42
CA SER A 777 -3.66 10.82 12.48
C SER A 777 -3.59 12.30 12.09
N ILE A 778 -2.42 12.76 11.62
CA ILE A 778 -2.19 14.15 11.20
C ILE A 778 -1.52 14.15 9.83
N GLN A 779 -1.94 15.04 8.92
CA GLN A 779 -1.25 15.27 7.65
C GLN A 779 -0.31 16.47 7.77
N TRP A 780 0.98 16.26 7.52
CA TRP A 780 1.93 17.37 7.52
C TRP A 780 1.79 18.26 6.25
N PRO A 781 2.18 19.54 6.25
CA PRO A 781 2.67 20.33 7.37
C PRO A 781 1.68 20.44 8.52
N CYS A 782 2.19 20.25 9.74
CA CYS A 782 1.47 20.49 10.98
C CYS A 782 2.34 21.36 11.89
N ASN A 783 1.93 22.61 12.05
CA ASN A 783 2.68 23.66 12.76
C ASN A 783 1.73 24.70 13.35
N ALA A 784 2.22 25.84 13.79
CA ALA A 784 1.39 26.89 14.37
C ALA A 784 0.36 27.50 13.36
N GLU A 785 0.69 27.48 12.06
CA GLU A 785 -0.18 28.02 11.00
C GLU A 785 -1.25 26.99 10.59
N ALA A 786 -0.92 25.70 10.68
CA ALA A 786 -1.82 24.58 10.36
C ALA A 786 -1.87 23.57 11.52
N PRO A 787 -2.46 23.93 12.67
CA PRO A 787 -2.42 23.11 13.88
C PRO A 787 -3.13 21.76 13.71
N ASP A 788 -4.15 21.66 12.86
CA ASP A 788 -4.88 20.42 12.59
C ASP A 788 -4.30 19.63 11.39
N GLY A 789 -3.17 20.11 10.85
CA GLY A 789 -2.52 19.56 9.66
C GLY A 789 -3.06 20.13 8.35
N THR A 790 -2.49 19.66 7.23
CA THR A 790 -2.73 20.22 5.89
C THR A 790 -3.20 19.14 4.92
N PRO A 791 -4.50 18.84 4.83
CA PRO A 791 -5.03 17.84 3.89
C PRO A 791 -4.79 18.19 2.41
N THR A 792 -4.99 19.48 2.05
CA THR A 792 -4.76 20.02 0.70
C THR A 792 -3.62 21.01 0.74
N MET A 793 -2.58 20.78 -0.05
CA MET A 793 -1.44 21.70 -0.16
C MET A 793 -1.67 22.75 -1.24
N HIS A 794 -0.90 23.84 -1.17
CA HIS A 794 -0.85 24.89 -2.17
C HIS A 794 -2.22 25.59 -2.40
N VAL A 795 -2.99 25.81 -1.34
CA VAL A 795 -4.34 26.45 -1.44
C VAL A 795 -4.21 27.90 -1.87
N GLU A 796 -3.46 28.71 -1.12
CA GLU A 796 -3.29 30.14 -1.41
C GLU A 796 -2.05 30.38 -2.31
N GLU A 797 -0.93 29.76 -1.99
CA GLU A 797 0.33 29.87 -2.70
C GLU A 797 1.09 28.55 -2.73
N PHE A 798 2.08 28.45 -3.58
CA PHE A 798 3.00 27.30 -3.56
C PHE A 798 4.00 27.45 -2.41
N VAL A 799 4.55 26.34 -1.91
CA VAL A 799 5.58 26.37 -0.85
C VAL A 799 6.77 27.23 -1.26
N ARG A 800 7.11 27.30 -2.55
CA ARG A 800 8.12 28.19 -3.10
C ARG A 800 7.63 29.62 -3.39
N GLY A 801 6.42 30.01 -2.99
CA GLY A 801 5.73 31.24 -3.31
C GLY A 801 4.97 31.13 -4.63
N LYS A 802 5.66 31.09 -5.77
CA LYS A 802 5.06 30.91 -7.10
C LYS A 802 5.50 29.59 -7.73
N GLY A 803 4.55 28.92 -8.39
CA GLY A 803 4.82 27.71 -9.16
C GLY A 803 5.73 28.01 -10.36
N ARG A 804 6.63 27.08 -10.65
CA ARG A 804 7.62 27.27 -11.71
C ARG A 804 7.45 26.23 -12.80
N PHE A 805 7.18 26.69 -14.02
CA PHE A 805 7.20 25.85 -15.20
C PHE A 805 8.62 25.50 -15.59
N MET A 806 8.84 24.22 -15.91
CA MET A 806 10.14 23.70 -16.31
C MET A 806 10.11 23.25 -17.77
N ARG A 807 11.18 23.51 -18.52
CA ARG A 807 11.34 22.90 -19.85
C ARG A 807 11.58 21.41 -19.67
N THR A 808 10.78 20.60 -20.35
CA THR A 808 10.78 19.12 -20.25
C THR A 808 11.20 18.52 -21.57
N GLU A 809 12.47 18.69 -21.94
CA GLU A 809 13.02 18.15 -23.18
C GLU A 809 13.03 16.61 -23.11
N TYR A 810 12.49 15.97 -24.13
CA TYR A 810 12.52 14.52 -24.25
C TYR A 810 13.89 14.06 -24.76
N VAL A 811 14.54 13.22 -23.98
CA VAL A 811 15.78 12.53 -24.34
C VAL A 811 15.52 11.04 -24.34
N PRO A 812 15.63 10.34 -25.48
CA PRO A 812 15.44 8.89 -25.52
C PRO A 812 16.39 8.15 -24.59
N THR A 813 15.89 7.10 -23.96
CA THR A 813 16.74 6.20 -23.15
C THR A 813 17.88 5.60 -23.98
N THR A 814 18.97 5.20 -23.31
CA THR A 814 20.06 4.43 -23.93
C THR A 814 19.71 2.96 -24.12
N GLU A 815 18.69 2.47 -23.43
CA GLU A 815 18.13 1.11 -23.55
C GLU A 815 17.28 0.97 -24.83
N LYS A 816 17.95 1.04 -25.98
CA LYS A 816 17.31 0.93 -27.30
C LYS A 816 17.26 -0.51 -27.78
N VAL A 817 16.11 -0.88 -28.35
CA VAL A 817 15.95 -2.14 -29.08
C VAL A 817 16.88 -2.19 -30.30
N ASN A 818 17.36 -3.38 -30.59
CA ASN A 818 18.19 -3.66 -31.79
C ASN A 818 17.99 -5.13 -32.20
N ALA A 819 18.71 -5.57 -33.23
CA ALA A 819 18.56 -6.94 -33.73
C ALA A 819 18.91 -8.03 -32.69
N LYS A 820 19.75 -7.73 -31.70
CA LYS A 820 20.13 -8.67 -30.63
C LYS A 820 19.14 -8.65 -29.47
N PHE A 821 18.54 -7.50 -29.20
CA PHE A 821 17.60 -7.26 -28.11
C PHE A 821 16.36 -6.52 -28.67
N PRO A 822 15.45 -7.25 -29.33
CA PRO A 822 14.35 -6.63 -30.09
C PRO A 822 13.12 -6.25 -29.27
N LEU A 823 13.05 -6.66 -28.01
CA LEU A 823 11.91 -6.39 -27.11
C LEU A 823 12.35 -5.45 -25.98
N ILE A 824 11.36 -4.76 -25.41
CA ILE A 824 11.53 -4.01 -24.16
C ILE A 824 10.89 -4.79 -23.01
N LEU A 825 11.67 -5.05 -21.98
CA LEU A 825 11.17 -5.51 -20.68
C LEU A 825 10.78 -4.31 -19.83
N THR A 826 9.59 -4.38 -19.25
CA THR A 826 9.16 -3.52 -18.15
C THR A 826 8.84 -4.35 -16.90
N THR A 827 8.99 -3.78 -15.73
CA THR A 827 8.81 -4.49 -14.46
C THR A 827 7.65 -3.92 -13.64
N GLY A 828 7.11 -4.70 -12.71
CA GLY A 828 6.08 -4.23 -11.81
C GLY A 828 5.77 -5.17 -10.65
N ARG A 829 4.56 -5.05 -10.11
CA ARG A 829 4.10 -5.77 -8.91
C ARG A 829 2.79 -6.50 -9.18
N ILE A 830 2.47 -7.46 -8.29
CA ILE A 830 1.20 -8.19 -8.25
C ILE A 830 0.56 -8.02 -6.87
N LEU A 831 -0.76 -8.19 -6.81
CA LEU A 831 -1.55 -7.96 -5.58
C LEU A 831 -1.09 -8.85 -4.41
N SER A 832 -0.80 -10.13 -4.65
CA SER A 832 -0.50 -11.12 -3.60
C SER A 832 0.89 -10.96 -2.98
N GLN A 833 1.85 -10.37 -3.70
CA GLN A 833 3.22 -10.20 -3.22
C GLN A 833 3.54 -8.73 -2.94
N TYR A 834 4.65 -8.48 -2.24
CA TYR A 834 5.06 -7.13 -1.87
C TYR A 834 6.59 -6.95 -1.94
N ASN A 835 7.04 -5.94 -2.69
CA ASN A 835 8.46 -5.65 -2.95
C ASN A 835 9.22 -6.94 -3.33
N VAL A 836 10.39 -7.18 -2.73
CA VAL A 836 11.21 -8.39 -2.93
C VAL A 836 10.60 -9.67 -2.31
N GLY A 837 9.37 -9.61 -1.81
CA GLY A 837 8.64 -10.76 -1.29
C GLY A 837 9.13 -11.32 0.05
N ALA A 838 10.12 -10.73 0.70
CA ALA A 838 10.73 -11.28 1.93
C ALA A 838 9.71 -11.61 3.03
N GLN A 839 8.67 -10.82 3.17
CA GLN A 839 7.58 -11.05 4.12
C GLN A 839 6.45 -11.89 3.53
N THR A 840 5.93 -11.53 2.35
CA THR A 840 4.75 -12.18 1.75
C THR A 840 5.01 -13.61 1.30
N ARG A 841 6.23 -13.95 0.88
CA ARG A 841 6.64 -15.34 0.60
C ARG A 841 6.58 -16.26 1.84
N ARG A 842 6.56 -15.69 3.05
CA ARG A 842 6.42 -16.39 4.33
C ARG A 842 5.00 -16.36 4.88
N THR A 843 4.04 -16.22 4.00
CA THR A 843 2.59 -16.24 4.29
C THR A 843 1.89 -17.12 3.26
N SER A 844 0.62 -17.40 3.47
CA SER A 844 -0.18 -18.18 2.52
C SER A 844 -0.48 -17.46 1.19
N ASN A 845 0.01 -16.23 1.01
CA ASN A 845 -0.11 -15.51 -0.26
C ASN A 845 0.60 -16.21 -1.44
N THR A 846 1.53 -17.11 -1.16
CA THR A 846 2.20 -17.95 -2.16
C THR A 846 1.27 -18.89 -2.91
N VAL A 847 0.05 -19.12 -2.42
CA VAL A 847 -0.95 -19.94 -3.12
C VAL A 847 -1.38 -19.33 -4.46
N TRP A 848 -1.34 -18.01 -4.58
CA TRP A 848 -1.68 -17.34 -5.84
C TRP A 848 -0.48 -17.19 -6.78
N HIS A 849 0.69 -16.90 -6.21
CA HIS A 849 1.93 -16.72 -6.98
C HIS A 849 3.10 -17.19 -6.13
N ASP A 850 3.78 -18.21 -6.57
CA ASP A 850 4.96 -18.81 -5.94
C ASP A 850 6.25 -18.59 -6.75
N GLU A 851 6.14 -17.94 -7.92
CA GLU A 851 7.25 -17.57 -8.82
C GLU A 851 6.96 -16.26 -9.55
N ASP A 852 8.00 -15.56 -10.00
CA ASP A 852 7.86 -14.53 -11.01
C ASP A 852 7.70 -15.15 -12.39
N ARG A 853 6.84 -14.56 -13.23
CA ARG A 853 6.59 -15.00 -14.61
C ARG A 853 6.89 -13.88 -15.58
N ILE A 854 7.11 -14.24 -16.83
CA ILE A 854 7.22 -13.28 -17.92
C ILE A 854 5.89 -13.24 -18.69
N GLU A 855 5.21 -12.08 -18.66
CA GLU A 855 4.01 -11.85 -19.49
C GLU A 855 4.47 -11.48 -20.91
N ILE A 856 3.93 -12.19 -21.90
CA ILE A 856 4.29 -12.04 -23.32
C ILE A 856 3.01 -11.88 -24.13
N HIS A 857 3.01 -10.91 -25.05
CA HIS A 857 1.88 -10.77 -25.99
C HIS A 857 1.78 -12.00 -26.91
N PRO A 858 0.56 -12.51 -27.24
CA PRO A 858 0.41 -13.68 -28.10
C PRO A 858 1.20 -13.64 -29.41
N HIS A 859 1.25 -12.47 -30.06
CA HIS A 859 2.01 -12.26 -31.29
C HIS A 859 3.53 -12.52 -31.11
N ASP A 860 4.13 -11.99 -30.04
CA ASP A 860 5.55 -12.18 -29.76
C ASP A 860 5.89 -13.61 -29.35
N ALA A 861 4.95 -14.26 -28.64
CA ALA A 861 5.06 -15.66 -28.24
C ALA A 861 5.01 -16.61 -29.45
N GLU A 862 4.05 -16.40 -30.37
CA GLU A 862 3.88 -17.17 -31.59
C GLU A 862 5.12 -17.07 -32.49
N GLN A 863 5.67 -15.87 -32.70
CA GLN A 863 6.87 -15.64 -33.47
C GLN A 863 8.10 -16.42 -32.97
N ARG A 864 8.14 -16.73 -31.65
CA ARG A 864 9.24 -17.40 -30.98
C ARG A 864 8.96 -18.84 -30.60
N GLY A 865 7.77 -19.37 -30.96
CA GLY A 865 7.33 -20.72 -30.61
C GLY A 865 7.23 -20.97 -29.11
N ILE A 866 6.83 -19.95 -28.36
CA ILE A 866 6.65 -19.99 -26.90
C ILE A 866 5.16 -20.24 -26.60
N ALA A 867 4.88 -21.22 -25.76
CA ALA A 867 3.53 -21.55 -25.28
C ALA A 867 3.37 -21.17 -23.80
N GLU A 868 2.11 -21.12 -23.31
CA GLU A 868 1.80 -20.89 -21.89
C GLU A 868 2.54 -21.90 -21.00
N GLY A 869 3.23 -21.38 -19.98
CA GLY A 869 3.99 -22.19 -19.02
C GLY A 869 5.36 -22.72 -19.50
N ASP A 870 5.77 -22.41 -20.73
CA ASP A 870 7.13 -22.76 -21.19
C ASP A 870 8.20 -22.01 -20.38
N TRP A 871 9.40 -22.61 -20.27
CA TRP A 871 10.56 -21.90 -19.76
C TRP A 871 11.13 -20.97 -20.83
N VAL A 872 11.32 -19.72 -20.46
CA VAL A 872 11.78 -18.65 -21.33
C VAL A 872 13.06 -18.06 -20.79
N GLY A 873 14.13 -18.17 -21.55
CA GLY A 873 15.38 -17.45 -21.31
C GLY A 873 15.22 -15.99 -21.71
N ILE A 874 15.62 -15.09 -20.84
CA ILE A 874 15.57 -13.64 -21.02
C ILE A 874 16.99 -13.14 -20.90
N ALA A 875 17.50 -12.53 -21.96
CA ALA A 875 18.86 -12.00 -22.00
C ALA A 875 18.85 -10.49 -22.26
N SER A 876 19.67 -9.76 -21.54
CA SER A 876 19.92 -8.33 -21.69
C SER A 876 21.42 -8.04 -21.86
N ARG A 877 21.81 -6.77 -21.78
CA ARG A 877 23.23 -6.37 -21.72
C ARG A 877 23.90 -6.68 -20.39
N ALA A 878 23.11 -6.70 -19.30
CA ALA A 878 23.58 -6.94 -17.92
C ALA A 878 23.74 -8.42 -17.59
N GLY A 879 22.87 -9.27 -18.14
CA GLY A 879 22.89 -10.71 -17.82
C GLY A 879 21.71 -11.46 -18.41
N ASP A 880 21.49 -12.66 -17.89
CA ASP A 880 20.41 -13.54 -18.33
C ASP A 880 19.72 -14.23 -17.16
N THR A 881 18.43 -14.53 -17.33
CA THR A 881 17.64 -15.34 -16.39
C THR A 881 16.62 -16.18 -17.15
N VAL A 882 15.92 -17.08 -16.44
CA VAL A 882 14.89 -17.94 -17.01
C VAL A 882 13.62 -17.88 -16.17
N LEU A 883 12.49 -17.56 -16.78
CA LEU A 883 11.17 -17.48 -16.14
C LEU A 883 10.15 -18.34 -16.90
N ARG A 884 9.00 -18.60 -16.27
CA ARG A 884 7.87 -19.23 -16.97
C ARG A 884 7.07 -18.22 -17.76
N ALA A 885 6.68 -18.58 -18.96
CA ALA A 885 5.80 -17.75 -19.80
C ALA A 885 4.39 -17.68 -19.24
N GLN A 886 3.81 -16.48 -19.31
CA GLN A 886 2.39 -16.22 -19.21
C GLN A 886 1.97 -15.46 -20.46
N ILE A 887 1.10 -16.05 -21.28
CA ILE A 887 0.64 -15.41 -22.50
C ILE A 887 -0.52 -14.48 -22.16
N SER A 888 -0.41 -13.20 -22.52
CA SER A 888 -1.36 -12.18 -22.06
C SER A 888 -1.60 -11.07 -23.08
N GLU A 889 -2.86 -10.83 -23.43
CA GLU A 889 -3.29 -9.67 -24.24
C GLU A 889 -3.19 -8.33 -23.50
N ARG A 890 -2.89 -8.36 -22.20
CA ARG A 890 -2.63 -7.13 -21.41
C ARG A 890 -1.40 -6.39 -21.93
N MET A 891 -0.44 -7.12 -22.48
CA MET A 891 0.77 -6.55 -23.06
C MET A 891 0.49 -5.97 -24.46
N GLN A 892 1.41 -5.20 -24.98
CA GLN A 892 1.45 -4.79 -26.38
C GLN A 892 2.59 -5.51 -27.09
N PRO A 893 2.50 -5.74 -28.40
CA PRO A 893 3.59 -6.34 -29.17
C PRO A 893 4.90 -5.54 -28.99
N GLY A 894 6.01 -6.25 -28.83
CA GLY A 894 7.32 -5.67 -28.61
C GLY A 894 7.65 -5.31 -27.15
N VAL A 895 6.71 -5.51 -26.23
CA VAL A 895 6.89 -5.25 -24.79
C VAL A 895 6.57 -6.50 -23.99
N VAL A 896 7.48 -6.88 -23.08
CA VAL A 896 7.29 -7.98 -22.13
C VAL A 896 7.34 -7.45 -20.70
N TYR A 897 6.72 -8.17 -19.76
CA TYR A 897 6.61 -7.72 -18.37
C TYR A 897 6.97 -8.84 -17.40
N THR A 898 7.66 -8.48 -16.32
CA THR A 898 7.90 -9.41 -15.19
C THR A 898 7.80 -8.70 -13.85
N THR A 899 7.81 -9.51 -12.79
CA THR A 899 7.91 -9.07 -11.39
C THR A 899 9.28 -9.44 -10.81
N PHE A 900 9.56 -9.06 -9.56
CA PHE A 900 10.86 -9.24 -8.89
C PHE A 900 10.72 -9.73 -7.44
N HIS A 901 9.63 -10.46 -7.17
CA HIS A 901 9.27 -10.85 -5.81
C HIS A 901 10.04 -12.07 -5.29
N PHE A 902 10.66 -12.83 -6.19
CA PHE A 902 11.33 -14.10 -5.87
C PHE A 902 12.83 -14.02 -6.21
N PRO A 903 13.74 -14.22 -5.24
CA PRO A 903 15.17 -14.05 -5.48
C PRO A 903 15.73 -15.01 -6.52
N PHE A 904 15.20 -16.23 -6.60
CA PHE A 904 15.66 -17.24 -7.57
C PHE A 904 15.28 -16.94 -9.02
N SER A 905 14.35 -16.01 -9.25
CA SER A 905 13.98 -15.57 -10.60
C SER A 905 15.05 -14.67 -11.23
N GLY A 906 15.81 -13.96 -10.41
CA GLY A 906 16.89 -13.10 -10.89
C GLY A 906 16.43 -11.97 -11.80
N ALA A 907 15.26 -11.39 -11.54
CA ALA A 907 14.71 -10.33 -12.39
C ALA A 907 15.63 -9.10 -12.47
N ASN A 908 16.36 -8.77 -11.41
CA ASN A 908 17.31 -7.66 -11.39
C ASN A 908 18.70 -8.02 -11.89
N VAL A 909 18.97 -9.27 -12.26
CA VAL A 909 20.20 -9.66 -12.98
C VAL A 909 20.20 -9.10 -14.39
N ILE A 910 19.02 -8.96 -14.99
CA ILE A 910 18.85 -8.48 -16.37
C ILE A 910 18.61 -6.97 -16.47
N THR A 911 18.29 -6.27 -15.36
CA THR A 911 18.17 -4.81 -15.36
C THR A 911 19.56 -4.15 -15.40
N THR A 912 19.65 -2.97 -16.01
CA THR A 912 20.92 -2.27 -16.23
C THR A 912 21.11 -1.14 -15.21
N GLU A 913 22.29 -0.55 -15.15
CA GLU A 913 22.67 0.57 -14.29
C GLU A 913 22.12 1.91 -14.79
N ASN A 914 21.39 1.92 -15.92
CA ASN A 914 20.83 3.15 -16.44
C ASN A 914 19.88 3.78 -15.41
N SER A 915 19.95 5.09 -15.23
CA SER A 915 19.28 5.77 -14.14
C SER A 915 18.84 7.19 -14.49
N ASP A 916 17.94 7.75 -13.68
CA ASP A 916 17.51 9.15 -13.78
C ASP A 916 18.67 10.11 -13.61
N TRP A 917 18.75 11.06 -14.54
CA TRP A 917 19.86 12.03 -14.66
C TRP A 917 20.08 12.90 -13.42
N ALA A 918 19.01 13.19 -12.67
CA ALA A 918 19.08 14.07 -11.50
C ALA A 918 19.32 13.32 -10.20
N THR A 919 18.72 12.14 -10.07
CA THR A 919 18.60 11.47 -8.77
C THR A 919 19.29 10.12 -8.69
N ASN A 920 19.78 9.57 -9.79
CA ASN A 920 20.28 8.19 -9.90
C ASN A 920 19.21 7.13 -9.52
N CYS A 921 17.91 7.44 -9.68
CA CYS A 921 16.88 6.41 -9.60
C CYS A 921 17.01 5.44 -10.77
N PRO A 922 17.17 4.12 -10.56
CA PRO A 922 17.37 3.16 -11.64
C PRO A 922 16.20 3.09 -12.63
N GLU A 923 16.51 2.83 -13.89
CA GLU A 923 15.53 2.71 -14.98
C GLU A 923 14.98 1.27 -15.07
N TYR A 924 14.28 0.78 -14.04
CA TYR A 924 13.70 -0.57 -14.02
C TYR A 924 12.62 -0.82 -15.08
N LYS A 925 12.06 0.22 -15.67
CA LYS A 925 10.93 0.12 -16.60
C LYS A 925 11.34 -0.01 -18.05
N VAL A 926 12.62 0.10 -18.36
CA VAL A 926 13.12 -0.02 -19.74
C VAL A 926 14.40 -0.83 -19.75
N THR A 927 14.33 -2.05 -20.23
CA THR A 927 15.50 -2.90 -20.49
C THR A 927 15.33 -3.58 -21.83
N ALA A 928 16.27 -3.39 -22.76
CA ALA A 928 16.24 -4.08 -24.04
C ALA A 928 16.63 -5.54 -23.87
N VAL A 929 15.75 -6.46 -24.30
CA VAL A 929 15.91 -7.92 -24.09
C VAL A 929 15.63 -8.73 -25.35
N GLU A 930 16.19 -9.95 -25.40
CA GLU A 930 15.74 -11.05 -26.25
C GLU A 930 15.12 -12.13 -25.36
N ILE A 931 14.09 -12.78 -25.85
CA ILE A 931 13.45 -13.93 -25.20
C ILE A 931 13.48 -15.14 -26.10
N THR A 932 13.82 -16.30 -25.53
CA THR A 932 13.91 -17.56 -26.25
C THR A 932 13.36 -18.71 -25.43
N ARG A 933 12.75 -19.67 -26.08
CA ARG A 933 12.32 -20.92 -25.40
C ARG A 933 13.55 -21.71 -24.98
N VAL A 934 13.62 -22.15 -23.73
CA VAL A 934 14.74 -22.89 -23.14
C VAL A 934 14.26 -24.10 -22.35
N SER A 935 15.17 -25.01 -22.03
CA SER A 935 14.88 -26.20 -21.21
C SER A 935 15.64 -26.25 -19.88
N GLN A 936 16.56 -25.30 -19.65
CA GLN A 936 17.45 -25.28 -18.49
C GLN A 936 17.53 -23.89 -17.87
N PRO A 937 17.79 -23.79 -16.55
CA PRO A 937 18.09 -22.52 -15.88
C PRO A 937 19.34 -21.83 -16.47
N SER A 938 19.44 -20.50 -16.30
CA SER A 938 20.60 -19.71 -16.70
C SER A 938 21.86 -20.10 -15.87
N GLU A 939 23.05 -19.71 -16.37
CA GLU A 939 24.31 -19.91 -15.62
C GLU A 939 24.27 -19.15 -14.28
N TRP A 940 23.69 -17.94 -14.26
CA TRP A 940 23.51 -17.19 -13.03
C TRP A 940 22.63 -17.94 -12.04
N GLN A 941 21.48 -18.48 -12.46
CA GLN A 941 20.57 -19.22 -11.59
C GLN A 941 21.23 -20.49 -11.04
N GLN A 942 22.07 -21.18 -11.82
CA GLN A 942 22.81 -22.33 -11.36
C GLN A 942 23.83 -21.95 -10.28
N ARG A 943 24.61 -20.87 -10.50
CA ARG A 943 25.56 -20.32 -9.51
C ARG A 943 24.85 -19.83 -8.26
N TYR A 944 23.74 -19.11 -8.40
CA TYR A 944 22.92 -18.63 -7.30
C TYR A 944 22.41 -19.79 -6.43
N ARG A 945 21.91 -20.87 -7.06
CA ARG A 945 21.45 -22.06 -6.34
C ARG A 945 22.56 -22.69 -5.54
N ALA A 946 23.72 -22.93 -6.15
CA ALA A 946 24.89 -23.49 -5.48
C ALA A 946 25.33 -22.60 -4.28
N PHE A 947 25.40 -21.30 -4.46
CA PHE A 947 25.75 -20.38 -3.37
C PHE A 947 24.69 -20.40 -2.23
N SER A 948 23.41 -20.42 -2.58
CA SER A 948 22.31 -20.49 -1.60
C SER A 948 22.31 -21.80 -0.82
N GLU A 949 22.62 -22.91 -1.45
CA GLU A 949 22.75 -24.24 -0.81
C GLU A 949 23.90 -24.24 0.22
N VAL A 950 25.07 -23.70 -0.13
CA VAL A 950 26.19 -23.52 0.81
C VAL A 950 25.76 -22.66 2.01
N GLN A 951 25.11 -21.54 1.79
CA GLN A 951 24.66 -20.68 2.89
C GLN A 951 23.64 -21.37 3.80
N GLN A 952 22.73 -22.17 3.23
CA GLN A 952 21.77 -22.95 4.01
C GLN A 952 22.45 -24.09 4.79
N GLN A 953 23.46 -24.73 4.23
CA GLN A 953 24.23 -25.78 4.92
C GLN A 953 24.97 -25.20 6.14
N LEU A 954 25.66 -24.04 5.96
CA LEU A 954 26.32 -23.31 7.03
C LEU A 954 25.38 -22.94 8.18
N LEU A 955 24.10 -22.70 7.90
CA LEU A 955 23.07 -22.48 8.91
C LEU A 955 22.60 -23.77 9.60
N ARG A 956 22.49 -24.89 8.86
CA ARG A 956 22.05 -26.18 9.40
C ARG A 956 23.08 -26.79 10.35
N GLU A 957 24.35 -26.80 9.96
CA GLU A 957 25.46 -27.33 10.78
C GLU A 957 25.46 -26.70 12.17
N ARG A 958 25.14 -25.47 12.26
CA ARG A 958 25.05 -24.70 13.46
C ARG A 958 23.83 -24.95 14.35
N ARG A 959 22.65 -25.26 13.77
CA ARG A 959 21.48 -25.69 14.53
C ARG A 959 21.72 -27.03 15.23
N LEU A 960 22.52 -27.89 14.64
CA LEU A 960 22.90 -29.20 15.19
C LEU A 960 23.88 -29.05 16.36
N GLU A 961 24.86 -28.13 16.28
CA GLU A 961 25.81 -27.86 17.39
C GLU A 961 25.13 -27.29 18.65
N LYS A 962 23.97 -26.68 18.54
CA LYS A 962 23.20 -26.16 19.69
C LYS A 962 22.25 -27.19 20.29
N SER A 963 21.94 -28.28 19.57
CA SER A 963 21.06 -29.36 20.06
C SER A 963 21.85 -30.49 20.69
N SER A 964 23.20 -30.48 20.57
CA SER A 964 24.14 -31.31 21.30
C SER A 964 24.74 -30.57 22.52
#